data_b72244619b4d1553f17746d278a50e34
#
_entry.id   b72244619b4d1553f17746d278a50e34
#
_cell.length_a   1.000
_cell.length_b   1.000
_cell.length_c   1.000
_cell.angle_alpha   90.00
_cell.angle_beta   90.00
_cell.angle_gamma   90.00
#
_symmetry.space_group_name_H-M   'P 1'
#
loop_
_entity.id
_entity.type
_entity.pdbx_description
1 polymer ?
#
loop_
_entity_poly.entity_id
_entity_poly.type
_entity_poly.pdbx_seq_one_letter_code
_entity_poly.pdbx_strand_id
1 'polypeptide(L)'
;MHTRVVLWVLAALIMGWNVELCHAASNVTLLFNEKAPQITFAAQELQGALEGRSHTVRHDSLARVGTDGTGIRIVLATRADTAVVGVMRAPSLAASSSLKPEGFSIRTQSTGGQTTHWVIGADAAGGMYGGLELAEVIRCEGLDAVRAVDQNPYMPLRGIKFNCPLDERTPTYHNHDGDAQRKNVLVMWDMAFWKAYIDDLARFRYNYLSLWNLHPFPSMVRVPGYEKVALDDVQSTSQTLKMSVDQKIAFWREVMRYGKDHNVDIYVVTWNIFVHGTDGQYGLTDQYDNPTTTDYFRKSVKQMFVTYPDLAGIGLTTGENMPRMSTAQKEAWALATYGQGVLDAAAAQPGRKITLIHRQHQTGAQDIAKTFKPLVDHPDITFIFSFKYAQAHALSSTAQPFCNAFVKDIGSLKTIWTLRNDDNFYFRWGAPDFVREFFRNIPYDPSMGYYYGSDGYVWGREFLSTEPDSPRQLEMSKHWYHWMLWGRLGYDPNLGNDRFAQLLGARFPQVQGKDLFTAWQDASMVYPITTGFHWGDLDFKWYIEACFSKPGPAETKSGFHDINRFITLGPHPGTDYVAIPDYVNAVAEGKQPSGTTPIQVSQELHGHADKALQVLDRFPKVTDKELRLTTGDIRAMAYLGKYYAHKIRGATELALYRKNQGQTHEDAAVRELTHAAEYWDRYTATALAQYTNPILLNRVGLCDWRALTAEVRKDVAIARGATK
;
A
#
# COMPACT_ATOMS: atom_id res chain seq x y z
N MET A 1 33.05 31.05 -56.91
CA MET A 1 33.44 29.84 -56.21
C MET A 1 33.41 30.03 -54.67
N HIS A 2 32.47 30.86 -54.13
CA HIS A 2 32.40 31.22 -52.70
C HIS A 2 31.01 31.15 -52.10
N THR A 3 30.08 30.42 -52.74
CA THR A 3 28.67 30.41 -52.25
C THR A 3 28.15 29.01 -51.86
N ARG A 4 29.04 27.99 -51.77
CA ARG A 4 28.64 26.60 -51.40
C ARG A 4 29.20 26.10 -50.05
N VAL A 5 30.01 26.88 -49.36
CA VAL A 5 30.59 26.44 -48.05
C VAL A 5 29.80 26.95 -46.84
N VAL A 6 28.93 27.96 -47.02
CA VAL A 6 28.15 28.56 -45.89
C VAL A 6 26.85 27.77 -45.59
N LEU A 7 26.34 26.93 -46.52
CA LEU A 7 25.11 26.15 -46.29
C LEU A 7 25.31 24.82 -45.54
N TRP A 8 26.55 24.36 -45.39
CA TRP A 8 26.83 23.12 -44.62
C TRP A 8 27.10 23.37 -43.13
N VAL A 9 27.36 24.57 -42.71
CA VAL A 9 27.56 24.93 -41.30
C VAL A 9 26.23 25.26 -40.59
N LEU A 10 25.18 25.67 -41.34
CA LEU A 10 23.87 25.93 -40.73
C LEU A 10 22.98 24.68 -40.70
N ALA A 11 23.23 23.63 -41.46
CA ALA A 11 22.52 22.36 -41.38
C ALA A 11 22.99 21.44 -40.22
N ALA A 12 24.16 21.68 -39.66
CA ALA A 12 24.72 20.95 -38.53
C ALA A 12 24.24 21.50 -37.15
N LEU A 13 23.54 22.64 -37.12
CA LEU A 13 23.04 23.28 -35.89
C LEU A 13 21.56 23.02 -35.62
N ILE A 14 20.84 22.24 -36.44
CA ILE A 14 19.40 21.93 -36.28
C ILE A 14 19.15 20.43 -36.01
N MET A 15 20.15 19.56 -36.17
CA MET A 15 20.07 18.23 -35.59
C MET A 15 20.53 18.33 -34.14
N GLY A 16 19.57 18.48 -33.23
CA GLY A 16 19.81 18.25 -31.81
C GLY A 16 20.34 16.82 -31.66
N TRP A 17 21.64 16.67 -31.59
CA TRP A 17 22.25 15.45 -31.12
C TRP A 17 21.83 15.31 -29.66
N ASN A 18 20.88 14.41 -29.41
CA ASN A 18 20.86 13.71 -28.15
C ASN A 18 22.21 12.99 -28.06
N VAL A 19 23.21 13.65 -27.50
CA VAL A 19 24.40 12.98 -27.00
C VAL A 19 23.91 12.18 -25.81
N GLU A 20 23.42 10.95 -26.04
CA GLU A 20 23.52 9.93 -25.01
C GLU A 20 25.01 9.95 -24.61
N LEU A 21 25.30 10.46 -23.43
CA LEU A 21 26.59 10.28 -22.79
C LEU A 21 26.76 8.76 -22.61
N CYS A 22 27.33 8.11 -23.62
CA CYS A 22 27.74 6.73 -23.56
C CYS A 22 28.79 6.68 -22.45
N HIS A 23 28.36 6.37 -21.23
CA HIS A 23 29.25 6.17 -20.09
C HIS A 23 30.18 5.01 -20.48
N ALA A 24 31.48 5.20 -20.40
CA ALA A 24 32.45 4.17 -20.76
C ALA A 24 32.21 2.92 -19.88
N ALA A 25 32.05 1.78 -20.55
CA ALA A 25 31.94 0.49 -19.87
C ALA A 25 33.12 0.32 -18.89
N SER A 26 32.85 0.02 -17.65
CA SER A 26 33.86 -0.12 -16.59
C SER A 26 33.76 -1.49 -15.94
N ASN A 27 34.90 -1.98 -15.46
CA ASN A 27 34.93 -3.16 -14.59
C ASN A 27 34.64 -2.73 -13.17
N VAL A 28 33.61 -3.27 -12.56
CA VAL A 28 33.19 -3.02 -11.18
C VAL A 28 33.34 -4.26 -10.33
N THR A 29 33.97 -4.14 -9.18
CA THR A 29 34.09 -5.23 -8.21
C THR A 29 33.13 -4.98 -7.04
N LEU A 30 32.19 -5.88 -6.79
CA LEU A 30 31.32 -5.89 -5.61
C LEU A 30 32.01 -6.69 -4.51
N LEU A 31 32.26 -6.06 -3.35
CA LEU A 31 32.85 -6.71 -2.18
C LEU A 31 31.78 -6.79 -1.09
N PHE A 32 31.43 -8.01 -0.69
CA PHE A 32 30.40 -8.24 0.31
C PHE A 32 30.56 -9.60 1.01
N ASN A 33 29.76 -9.79 2.06
CA ASN A 33 29.67 -11.07 2.76
C ASN A 33 28.53 -11.92 2.18
N GLU A 34 28.86 -12.92 1.37
CA GLU A 34 27.89 -13.81 0.71
C GLU A 34 27.04 -14.65 1.70
N LYS A 35 27.46 -14.74 2.97
CA LYS A 35 26.71 -15.45 4.01
C LYS A 35 25.60 -14.60 4.65
N ALA A 36 25.52 -13.31 4.30
CA ALA A 36 24.47 -12.41 4.77
C ALA A 36 23.39 -12.28 3.68
N PRO A 37 22.23 -12.94 3.81
CA PRO A 37 21.24 -13.02 2.72
C PRO A 37 20.73 -11.64 2.28
N GLN A 38 20.46 -10.71 3.22
CA GLN A 38 20.05 -9.35 2.91
C GLN A 38 21.09 -8.62 2.04
N ILE A 39 22.37 -8.75 2.39
CA ILE A 39 23.48 -8.13 1.63
C ILE A 39 23.62 -8.80 0.24
N THR A 40 23.45 -10.11 0.17
CA THR A 40 23.49 -10.86 -1.10
C THR A 40 22.37 -10.43 -2.03
N PHE A 41 21.15 -10.22 -1.53
CA PHE A 41 20.05 -9.67 -2.31
C PHE A 41 20.40 -8.29 -2.89
N ALA A 42 20.93 -7.39 -2.07
CA ALA A 42 21.37 -6.08 -2.54
C ALA A 42 22.49 -6.15 -3.58
N ALA A 43 23.45 -7.08 -3.43
CA ALA A 43 24.52 -7.29 -4.41
C ALA A 43 23.97 -7.75 -5.77
N GLN A 44 22.98 -8.64 -5.77
CA GLN A 44 22.28 -9.06 -7.01
C GLN A 44 21.56 -7.90 -7.70
N GLU A 45 20.88 -7.06 -6.93
CA GLU A 45 20.21 -5.87 -7.46
C GLU A 45 21.19 -4.83 -8.04
N LEU A 46 22.35 -4.66 -7.37
CA LEU A 46 23.44 -3.82 -7.87
C LEU A 46 24.05 -4.38 -9.15
N GLN A 47 24.30 -5.69 -9.19
CA GLN A 47 24.77 -6.35 -10.41
C GLN A 47 23.85 -6.08 -11.58
N GLY A 48 22.54 -6.34 -11.42
CA GLY A 48 21.57 -6.07 -12.47
C GLY A 48 21.53 -4.60 -12.92
N ALA A 49 21.67 -3.66 -11.96
CA ALA A 49 21.72 -2.23 -12.28
C ALA A 49 22.98 -1.83 -13.06
N LEU A 50 24.13 -2.38 -12.72
CA LEU A 50 25.41 -2.14 -13.37
C LEU A 50 25.46 -2.76 -14.78
N GLU A 51 25.05 -4.03 -14.90
CA GLU A 51 24.97 -4.73 -16.19
C GLU A 51 24.01 -4.06 -17.17
N GLY A 52 22.86 -3.57 -16.65
CA GLY A 52 21.92 -2.76 -17.43
C GLY A 52 22.48 -1.43 -17.94
N ARG A 53 23.62 -0.96 -17.38
CA ARG A 53 24.41 0.19 -17.83
C ARG A 53 25.70 -0.22 -18.54
N SER A 54 25.79 -1.47 -19.00
CA SER A 54 26.94 -2.03 -19.74
C SER A 54 28.26 -2.14 -18.96
N HIS A 55 28.22 -2.09 -17.62
CA HIS A 55 29.38 -2.40 -16.79
C HIS A 55 29.56 -3.91 -16.67
N THR A 56 30.84 -4.34 -16.54
CA THR A 56 31.18 -5.74 -16.22
C THR A 56 31.34 -5.88 -14.70
N VAL A 57 30.64 -6.83 -14.11
CA VAL A 57 30.61 -7.00 -12.65
C VAL A 57 31.35 -8.26 -12.23
N ARG A 58 32.17 -8.14 -11.20
CA ARG A 58 32.84 -9.26 -10.51
C ARG A 58 32.55 -9.21 -9.01
N HIS A 59 32.29 -10.36 -8.42
CA HIS A 59 32.14 -10.50 -6.97
C HIS A 59 33.47 -10.82 -6.32
N ASP A 60 33.70 -10.31 -5.11
CA ASP A 60 34.83 -10.65 -4.29
C ASP A 60 34.44 -10.63 -2.79
N SER A 61 35.23 -11.29 -1.99
CA SER A 61 35.03 -11.36 -0.53
C SER A 61 35.35 -10.01 0.13
N LEU A 62 34.52 -9.64 1.12
CA LEU A 62 34.74 -8.48 1.97
C LEU A 62 36.13 -8.47 2.64
N ALA A 63 36.74 -9.66 2.87
CA ALA A 63 38.09 -9.79 3.42
C ALA A 63 39.17 -9.11 2.55
N ARG A 64 38.91 -8.86 1.27
CA ARG A 64 39.85 -8.20 0.33
C ARG A 64 39.70 -6.68 0.25
N VAL A 65 38.93 -6.08 1.15
CA VAL A 65 38.62 -4.64 1.10
C VAL A 65 39.88 -3.76 1.20
N GLY A 66 40.93 -4.20 1.91
CA GLY A 66 42.19 -3.47 2.10
C GLY A 66 43.26 -3.73 1.03
N THR A 67 43.00 -4.50 -0.02
CA THR A 67 43.99 -4.76 -1.07
C THR A 67 44.02 -3.62 -2.10
N ASP A 68 45.22 -3.25 -2.56
CA ASP A 68 45.38 -2.25 -3.63
C ASP A 68 44.82 -2.77 -4.95
N GLY A 69 44.31 -1.85 -5.76
CA GLY A 69 43.75 -2.16 -7.07
C GLY A 69 43.45 -0.89 -7.87
N THR A 70 43.08 -1.08 -9.13
CA THR A 70 42.60 0.00 -10.01
C THR A 70 41.14 -0.26 -10.41
N GLY A 71 40.43 0.77 -10.82
CA GLY A 71 39.04 0.66 -11.26
C GLY A 71 38.02 1.00 -10.18
N ILE A 72 36.80 0.48 -10.32
CA ILE A 72 35.68 0.83 -9.47
C ILE A 72 35.34 -0.32 -8.53
N ARG A 73 35.14 0.00 -7.27
CA ARG A 73 34.68 -0.96 -6.24
C ARG A 73 33.41 -0.46 -5.59
N ILE A 74 32.53 -1.38 -5.24
CA ILE A 74 31.38 -1.14 -4.37
C ILE A 74 31.49 -2.10 -3.19
N VAL A 75 31.53 -1.57 -1.98
CA VAL A 75 31.65 -2.32 -0.74
C VAL A 75 30.31 -2.27 -0.01
N LEU A 76 29.70 -3.45 0.17
CA LEU A 76 28.48 -3.61 0.97
C LEU A 76 28.85 -4.22 2.32
N ALA A 77 28.68 -3.46 3.38
CA ALA A 77 29.08 -3.87 4.73
C ALA A 77 28.19 -3.27 5.81
N THR A 78 28.43 -3.70 7.03
CA THR A 78 27.78 -3.16 8.23
C THR A 78 28.80 -2.50 9.16
N ARG A 79 28.34 -1.75 10.15
CA ARG A 79 29.21 -1.20 11.20
C ARG A 79 29.90 -2.28 12.04
N ALA A 80 29.42 -3.52 12.03
CA ALA A 80 30.02 -4.64 12.73
C ALA A 80 31.17 -5.30 11.97
N ASP A 81 31.35 -4.99 10.69
CA ASP A 81 32.40 -5.58 9.86
C ASP A 81 33.77 -4.90 10.13
N THR A 82 34.54 -5.47 11.02
CA THR A 82 35.84 -4.94 11.49
C THR A 82 36.85 -4.74 10.37
N ALA A 83 36.83 -5.56 9.32
CA ALA A 83 37.69 -5.42 8.14
C ALA A 83 37.46 -4.06 7.42
N VAL A 84 36.24 -3.59 7.39
CA VAL A 84 35.86 -2.30 6.75
C VAL A 84 36.20 -1.13 7.66
N VAL A 85 35.87 -1.22 8.94
CA VAL A 85 36.14 -0.17 9.92
C VAL A 85 37.64 0.17 10.01
N GLY A 86 38.52 -0.83 9.89
CA GLY A 86 39.98 -0.65 9.89
C GLY A 86 40.53 0.08 8.65
N VAL A 87 39.83 0.05 7.53
CA VAL A 87 40.26 0.64 6.25
C VAL A 87 39.64 2.03 6.05
N MET A 88 38.46 2.30 6.62
CA MET A 88 37.77 3.60 6.57
C MET A 88 38.40 4.58 7.59
N ARG A 89 39.56 5.15 7.26
CA ARG A 89 40.33 6.00 8.20
C ARG A 89 40.02 7.49 8.11
N ALA A 90 39.37 7.96 7.04
CA ALA A 90 39.06 9.39 6.90
C ALA A 90 37.75 9.75 7.61
N PRO A 91 37.69 10.87 8.35
CA PRO A 91 36.45 11.32 9.02
C PRO A 91 35.26 11.46 8.06
N SER A 92 35.54 11.84 6.80
CA SER A 92 34.51 11.93 5.73
C SER A 92 33.94 10.59 5.28
N LEU A 93 34.60 9.48 5.62
CA LEU A 93 34.17 8.12 5.29
C LEU A 93 33.50 7.42 6.47
N ALA A 94 33.62 7.96 7.68
CA ALA A 94 32.96 7.38 8.84
C ALA A 94 31.44 7.30 8.59
N ALA A 95 30.85 6.15 8.78
CA ALA A 95 29.42 6.01 8.82
C ALA A 95 28.86 6.89 9.94
N SER A 96 27.74 7.55 9.69
CA SER A 96 27.12 8.43 10.69
C SER A 96 26.89 7.64 12.00
N SER A 97 27.32 8.21 13.11
CA SER A 97 27.06 7.66 14.46
C SER A 97 25.57 7.66 14.80
N SER A 98 24.77 8.42 14.05
CA SER A 98 23.31 8.57 14.23
C SER A 98 22.48 7.55 13.45
N LEU A 99 23.08 6.55 12.78
CA LEU A 99 22.33 5.51 12.08
C LEU A 99 21.52 4.66 13.07
N LYS A 100 20.21 4.64 12.85
CA LYS A 100 19.25 3.77 13.54
C LYS A 100 19.28 2.34 12.94
N PRO A 101 18.67 1.35 13.56
CA PRO A 101 18.41 0.07 12.90
C PRO A 101 17.82 0.28 11.49
N GLU A 102 18.27 -0.53 10.52
CA GLU A 102 17.95 -0.41 9.09
C GLU A 102 18.45 0.87 8.40
N GLY A 103 19.15 1.76 9.10
CA GLY A 103 19.77 2.94 8.52
C GLY A 103 21.05 2.61 7.76
N PHE A 104 21.41 3.43 6.80
CA PHE A 104 22.62 3.25 6.00
C PHE A 104 23.32 4.58 5.65
N SER A 105 24.58 4.46 5.27
CA SER A 105 25.44 5.54 4.78
C SER A 105 26.05 5.14 3.44
N ILE A 106 26.06 6.05 2.46
CA ILE A 106 26.79 5.89 1.19
C ILE A 106 27.86 6.96 1.14
N ARG A 107 29.11 6.55 0.81
CA ARG A 107 30.25 7.44 0.64
C ARG A 107 31.07 7.03 -0.57
N THR A 108 31.72 7.97 -1.22
CA THR A 108 32.65 7.72 -2.34
C THR A 108 34.04 8.23 -1.99
N GLN A 109 35.04 7.41 -2.28
CA GLN A 109 36.46 7.73 -2.13
C GLN A 109 37.20 7.39 -3.41
N SER A 110 38.04 8.32 -3.87
CA SER A 110 38.94 8.07 -4.99
C SER A 110 40.39 8.28 -4.54
N THR A 111 41.23 7.26 -4.72
CA THR A 111 42.65 7.26 -4.30
C THR A 111 43.42 6.37 -5.28
N GLY A 112 44.54 6.89 -5.80
CA GLY A 112 45.50 6.10 -6.60
C GLY A 112 44.89 5.43 -7.86
N GLY A 113 43.91 6.06 -8.50
CA GLY A 113 43.24 5.53 -9.69
C GLY A 113 42.14 4.48 -9.39
N GLN A 114 41.82 4.28 -8.11
CA GLN A 114 40.71 3.46 -7.66
C GLN A 114 39.59 4.33 -7.08
N THR A 115 38.34 4.10 -7.50
CA THR A 115 37.15 4.69 -6.92
C THR A 115 36.40 3.63 -6.12
N THR A 116 36.12 3.90 -4.85
CA THR A 116 35.37 2.98 -3.98
C THR A 116 34.10 3.67 -3.49
N HIS A 117 32.95 3.04 -3.75
CA HIS A 117 31.66 3.42 -3.17
C HIS A 117 31.41 2.52 -1.94
N TRP A 118 31.32 3.15 -0.79
CA TRP A 118 31.09 2.49 0.49
C TRP A 118 29.62 2.56 0.84
N VAL A 119 28.98 1.41 1.01
CA VAL A 119 27.61 1.27 1.52
C VAL A 119 27.69 0.59 2.88
N ILE A 120 27.46 1.36 3.93
CA ILE A 120 27.60 0.90 5.31
C ILE A 120 26.25 0.97 6.01
N GLY A 121 25.70 -0.21 6.32
CA GLY A 121 24.48 -0.33 7.11
C GLY A 121 24.73 -0.25 8.62
N ALA A 122 23.76 0.21 9.38
CA ALA A 122 23.71 0.03 10.82
C ALA A 122 23.73 -1.47 11.20
N ASP A 123 23.08 -2.27 10.37
CA ASP A 123 22.92 -3.71 10.41
C ASP A 123 22.81 -4.27 8.97
N ALA A 124 22.54 -5.55 8.80
CA ALA A 124 22.46 -6.19 7.49
C ALA A 124 21.30 -5.63 6.65
N ALA A 125 20.17 -5.29 7.29
CA ALA A 125 19.02 -4.66 6.62
C ALA A 125 19.37 -3.25 6.11
N GLY A 126 20.07 -2.45 6.92
CA GLY A 126 20.58 -1.16 6.49
C GLY A 126 21.55 -1.27 5.33
N GLY A 127 22.45 -2.27 5.35
CA GLY A 127 23.35 -2.58 4.23
C GLY A 127 22.59 -2.96 2.96
N MET A 128 21.53 -3.75 3.09
CA MET A 128 20.62 -4.07 2.00
C MET A 128 19.95 -2.82 1.43
N TYR A 129 19.33 -2.01 2.28
CA TYR A 129 18.64 -0.80 1.82
C TYR A 129 19.57 0.22 1.18
N GLY A 130 20.80 0.36 1.69
CA GLY A 130 21.83 1.18 1.07
C GLY A 130 22.27 0.66 -0.31
N GLY A 131 22.41 -0.66 -0.46
CA GLY A 131 22.71 -1.29 -1.76
C GLY A 131 21.59 -1.13 -2.76
N LEU A 132 20.34 -1.29 -2.33
CA LEU A 132 19.15 -1.04 -3.15
C LEU A 132 19.03 0.45 -3.56
N GLU A 133 19.37 1.38 -2.67
CA GLU A 133 19.42 2.82 -2.97
C GLU A 133 20.48 3.12 -4.04
N LEU A 134 21.66 2.56 -3.89
CA LEU A 134 22.73 2.71 -4.86
C LEU A 134 22.36 2.10 -6.22
N ALA A 135 21.73 0.91 -6.23
CA ALA A 135 21.25 0.27 -7.46
C ALA A 135 20.21 1.15 -8.19
N GLU A 136 19.32 1.81 -7.44
CA GLU A 136 18.34 2.73 -8.00
C GLU A 136 18.99 3.96 -8.64
N VAL A 137 19.95 4.59 -7.96
CA VAL A 137 20.74 5.72 -8.50
C VAL A 137 21.43 5.30 -9.81
N ILE A 138 22.07 4.12 -9.81
CA ILE A 138 22.77 3.62 -11.01
C ILE A 138 21.77 3.39 -12.17
N ARG A 139 20.61 2.77 -11.90
CA ARG A 139 19.58 2.56 -12.94
C ARG A 139 19.09 3.87 -13.53
N CYS A 140 18.84 4.87 -12.70
CA CYS A 140 18.27 6.14 -13.14
C CYS A 140 19.29 7.08 -13.79
N GLU A 141 20.46 7.25 -13.15
CA GLU A 141 21.37 8.35 -13.45
C GLU A 141 22.79 7.86 -13.81
N GLY A 142 23.13 6.61 -13.50
CA GLY A 142 24.49 6.06 -13.71
C GLY A 142 25.38 6.18 -12.48
N LEU A 143 26.57 5.58 -12.58
CA LEU A 143 27.49 5.41 -11.46
C LEU A 143 28.12 6.76 -11.02
N ASP A 144 28.30 7.70 -11.94
CA ASP A 144 28.88 9.02 -11.66
C ASP A 144 27.92 9.94 -10.88
N ALA A 145 26.66 9.59 -10.82
CA ALA A 145 25.64 10.31 -10.06
C ALA A 145 25.62 9.98 -8.55
N VAL A 146 26.39 9.00 -8.11
CA VAL A 146 26.44 8.59 -6.71
C VAL A 146 26.90 9.73 -5.81
N ARG A 147 26.12 10.05 -4.80
CA ARG A 147 26.37 11.10 -3.82
C ARG A 147 26.45 10.54 -2.41
N ALA A 148 27.10 11.26 -1.52
CA ALA A 148 27.09 10.95 -0.10
C ALA A 148 25.68 11.12 0.47
N VAL A 149 25.20 10.13 1.20
CA VAL A 149 23.89 10.14 1.84
C VAL A 149 23.91 9.34 3.14
N ASP A 150 23.16 9.81 4.12
CA ASP A 150 22.79 9.07 5.33
C ASP A 150 21.26 9.01 5.39
N GLN A 151 20.72 7.80 5.51
CA GLN A 151 19.26 7.60 5.63
C GLN A 151 18.95 6.72 6.82
N ASN A 152 17.84 7.02 7.48
CA ASN A 152 17.27 6.26 8.56
C ASN A 152 15.77 6.04 8.31
N PRO A 153 15.19 4.93 8.72
CA PRO A 153 13.76 4.75 8.60
C PRO A 153 13.00 5.76 9.47
N TYR A 154 12.00 6.42 8.89
CA TYR A 154 11.07 7.29 9.60
C TYR A 154 10.11 6.44 10.45
N MET A 155 9.39 5.50 9.82
CA MET A 155 8.56 4.52 10.51
C MET A 155 9.35 3.22 10.73
N PRO A 156 9.50 2.72 11.98
CA PRO A 156 10.22 1.47 12.25
C PRO A 156 9.62 0.27 11.51
N LEU A 157 8.29 0.06 11.60
CA LEU A 157 7.57 -1.00 10.89
C LEU A 157 6.81 -0.41 9.71
N ARG A 158 7.03 -0.96 8.53
CA ARG A 158 6.42 -0.54 7.27
C ARG A 158 5.87 -1.78 6.60
N GLY A 159 4.55 -1.90 6.57
CA GLY A 159 3.95 -3.18 6.26
C GLY A 159 2.79 -3.20 5.30
N ILE A 160 2.47 -4.42 4.95
CA ILE A 160 1.31 -4.77 4.14
C ILE A 160 0.32 -5.58 4.98
N LYS A 161 -0.97 -5.22 4.83
CA LYS A 161 -2.09 -6.06 5.23
C LYS A 161 -2.48 -6.92 4.03
N PHE A 162 -2.23 -8.21 4.13
CA PHE A 162 -2.54 -9.16 3.08
C PHE A 162 -3.63 -10.13 3.55
N ASN A 163 -4.81 -10.06 2.95
CA ASN A 163 -5.86 -11.07 3.18
C ASN A 163 -5.44 -12.36 2.49
N CYS A 164 -5.24 -13.43 3.27
CA CYS A 164 -4.64 -14.68 2.85
C CYS A 164 -5.68 -15.81 2.87
N PRO A 165 -6.36 -16.10 1.74
CA PRO A 165 -7.29 -17.22 1.64
C PRO A 165 -6.52 -18.53 1.51
N LEU A 166 -6.41 -19.29 2.60
CA LEU A 166 -5.63 -20.54 2.63
C LEU A 166 -6.34 -21.73 2.01
N ASP A 167 -7.66 -21.74 2.08
CA ASP A 167 -8.51 -22.83 1.62
C ASP A 167 -9.94 -22.32 1.56
N GLU A 168 -10.83 -22.91 0.79
CA GLU A 168 -12.25 -22.55 0.85
C GLU A 168 -12.87 -22.84 2.23
N ARG A 169 -12.36 -23.84 2.93
CA ARG A 169 -12.78 -24.19 4.30
C ARG A 169 -12.21 -23.24 5.37
N THR A 170 -11.12 -22.51 5.08
CA THR A 170 -10.49 -21.50 5.95
C THR A 170 -10.36 -20.16 5.21
N PRO A 171 -11.48 -19.46 5.01
CA PRO A 171 -11.53 -18.24 4.24
C PRO A 171 -10.83 -17.08 4.96
N THR A 172 -10.40 -16.07 4.20
CA THR A 172 -10.04 -14.78 4.76
C THR A 172 -11.28 -13.88 4.93
N TYR A 173 -11.08 -12.72 5.54
CA TYR A 173 -12.16 -11.75 5.66
C TYR A 173 -12.53 -11.19 4.28
N HIS A 174 -13.78 -11.32 3.92
CA HIS A 174 -14.34 -10.78 2.69
C HIS A 174 -15.81 -10.41 2.90
N ASN A 175 -16.22 -9.34 2.28
CA ASN A 175 -17.64 -9.03 2.16
C ASN A 175 -18.11 -9.53 0.80
N HIS A 176 -19.13 -10.38 0.80
CA HIS A 176 -19.64 -11.09 -0.35
C HIS A 176 -18.67 -12.13 -0.92
N ASP A 177 -19.19 -13.06 -1.68
CA ASP A 177 -18.48 -14.13 -2.38
C ASP A 177 -17.48 -13.59 -3.43
N GLY A 178 -16.48 -12.83 -2.93
CA GLY A 178 -15.58 -12.07 -3.77
C GLY A 178 -14.67 -12.95 -4.62
N ASP A 179 -14.69 -12.73 -5.90
CA ASP A 179 -13.77 -13.35 -6.88
C ASP A 179 -12.31 -13.22 -6.48
N ALA A 180 -11.94 -12.11 -5.82
CA ALA A 180 -10.57 -11.91 -5.34
C ALA A 180 -10.09 -13.04 -4.44
N GLN A 181 -10.93 -13.49 -3.49
CA GLN A 181 -10.59 -14.63 -2.64
C GLN A 181 -10.53 -15.93 -3.44
N ARG A 182 -11.62 -16.29 -4.14
CA ARG A 182 -11.73 -17.56 -4.86
C ARG A 182 -10.60 -17.77 -5.86
N LYS A 183 -10.26 -16.74 -6.62
CA LYS A 183 -9.21 -16.81 -7.66
C LYS A 183 -7.80 -16.86 -7.10
N ASN A 184 -7.61 -16.54 -5.82
CA ASN A 184 -6.30 -16.49 -5.19
C ASN A 184 -6.01 -17.59 -4.17
N VAL A 185 -6.94 -18.52 -3.87
CA VAL A 185 -6.68 -19.63 -2.93
C VAL A 185 -5.43 -20.41 -3.33
N LEU A 186 -5.33 -20.84 -4.59
CA LEU A 186 -4.17 -21.64 -5.05
C LEU A 186 -2.89 -20.82 -5.17
N VAL A 187 -3.01 -19.50 -5.38
CA VAL A 187 -1.86 -18.58 -5.44
C VAL A 187 -1.14 -18.53 -4.08
N MET A 188 -1.86 -18.70 -2.97
CA MET A 188 -1.25 -18.74 -1.64
C MET A 188 -0.30 -19.91 -1.41
N TRP A 189 -0.36 -20.93 -2.28
CA TRP A 189 0.48 -22.14 -2.25
C TRP A 189 1.49 -22.17 -3.40
N ASP A 190 1.75 -21.03 -4.03
CA ASP A 190 2.76 -20.84 -5.09
C ASP A 190 4.01 -20.16 -4.51
N MET A 191 5.11 -20.89 -4.39
CA MET A 191 6.37 -20.35 -3.86
C MET A 191 6.95 -19.26 -4.77
N ALA A 192 6.75 -19.33 -6.08
CA ALA A 192 7.22 -18.30 -7.01
C ALA A 192 6.47 -16.97 -6.78
N PHE A 193 5.17 -17.05 -6.45
CA PHE A 193 4.41 -15.88 -6.04
C PHE A 193 5.01 -15.20 -4.82
N TRP A 194 5.27 -15.96 -3.73
CA TRP A 194 5.78 -15.39 -2.49
C TRP A 194 7.19 -14.82 -2.64
N LYS A 195 8.06 -15.49 -3.41
CA LYS A 195 9.41 -14.98 -3.70
C LYS A 195 9.34 -13.63 -4.41
N ALA A 196 8.59 -13.54 -5.50
CA ALA A 196 8.42 -12.29 -6.23
C ALA A 196 7.78 -11.19 -5.37
N TYR A 197 6.78 -11.55 -4.54
CA TYR A 197 6.09 -10.61 -3.66
C TYR A 197 7.02 -10.05 -2.58
N ILE A 198 7.81 -10.92 -1.92
CA ILE A 198 8.75 -10.53 -0.85
C ILE A 198 9.93 -9.73 -1.42
N ASP A 199 10.43 -10.06 -2.60
CA ASP A 199 11.45 -9.27 -3.31
C ASP A 199 10.97 -7.83 -3.53
N ASP A 200 9.74 -7.63 -4.01
CA ASP A 200 9.17 -6.31 -4.23
C ASP A 200 8.94 -5.57 -2.89
N LEU A 201 8.51 -6.27 -1.83
CA LEU A 201 8.44 -5.67 -0.49
C LEU A 201 9.80 -5.12 -0.05
N ALA A 202 10.87 -5.90 -0.18
CA ALA A 202 12.22 -5.46 0.17
C ALA A 202 12.69 -4.27 -0.69
N ARG A 203 12.48 -4.31 -2.02
CA ARG A 203 12.78 -3.21 -2.95
C ARG A 203 12.06 -1.92 -2.56
N PHE A 204 10.82 -2.02 -2.10
CA PHE A 204 9.99 -0.87 -1.69
C PHE A 204 10.22 -0.45 -0.23
N ARG A 205 11.13 -1.06 0.50
CA ARG A 205 11.47 -0.76 1.91
C ARG A 205 10.42 -1.21 2.92
N TYR A 206 9.55 -2.14 2.59
CA TYR A 206 8.70 -2.80 3.57
C TYR A 206 9.52 -3.84 4.36
N ASN A 207 9.22 -3.96 5.64
CA ASN A 207 9.84 -4.92 6.55
C ASN A 207 8.83 -5.73 7.37
N TYR A 208 7.55 -5.61 7.04
CA TYR A 208 6.46 -6.22 7.79
C TYR A 208 5.39 -6.73 6.81
N LEU A 209 5.00 -8.00 6.95
CA LEU A 209 3.91 -8.61 6.18
C LEU A 209 2.94 -9.29 7.14
N SER A 210 1.73 -8.77 7.25
CA SER A 210 0.66 -9.42 8.02
C SER A 210 -0.27 -10.21 7.11
N LEU A 211 -0.35 -11.52 7.36
CA LEU A 211 -1.25 -12.45 6.69
C LEU A 211 -2.54 -12.57 7.51
N TRP A 212 -3.63 -12.11 6.93
CA TRP A 212 -4.94 -12.06 7.59
C TRP A 212 -5.84 -13.19 7.13
N ASN A 213 -6.31 -13.99 8.08
CA ASN A 213 -7.23 -15.09 7.84
C ASN A 213 -8.21 -15.22 9.02
N LEU A 214 -9.45 -15.64 8.77
CA LEU A 214 -10.44 -15.75 9.85
C LEU A 214 -10.06 -16.86 10.85
N HIS A 215 -9.58 -18.00 10.35
CA HIS A 215 -9.19 -19.15 11.17
C HIS A 215 -8.09 -19.97 10.47
N PRO A 216 -6.81 -19.58 10.56
CA PRO A 216 -5.73 -20.19 9.77
C PRO A 216 -5.25 -21.54 10.30
N PHE A 217 -5.52 -21.87 11.57
CA PHE A 217 -4.91 -23.00 12.27
C PHE A 217 -5.08 -24.34 11.57
N PRO A 218 -6.29 -24.71 11.04
CA PRO A 218 -6.43 -26.00 10.36
C PRO A 218 -5.55 -26.16 9.11
N SER A 219 -5.27 -25.05 8.44
CA SER A 219 -4.41 -25.05 7.23
C SER A 219 -2.92 -24.89 7.52
N MET A 220 -2.53 -24.53 8.74
CA MET A 220 -1.14 -24.18 9.06
C MET A 220 -0.49 -25.06 10.11
N VAL A 221 -1.20 -25.65 11.05
CA VAL A 221 -0.58 -26.40 12.16
C VAL A 221 -1.34 -27.68 12.53
N ARG A 222 -0.62 -28.66 13.06
CA ARG A 222 -1.19 -29.77 13.82
C ARG A 222 -1.25 -29.39 15.28
N VAL A 223 -2.45 -29.21 15.82
CA VAL A 223 -2.65 -28.82 17.21
C VAL A 223 -2.71 -30.08 18.10
N PRO A 224 -1.82 -30.21 19.11
CA PRO A 224 -1.81 -31.37 20.00
C PRO A 224 -3.13 -31.58 20.74
N GLY A 225 -3.71 -32.78 20.58
CA GLY A 225 -5.03 -33.16 21.10
C GLY A 225 -6.20 -32.79 20.18
N TYR A 226 -5.92 -32.13 19.04
CA TYR A 226 -6.90 -31.72 18.02
C TYR A 226 -6.42 -32.06 16.61
N GLU A 227 -5.67 -33.13 16.43
CA GLU A 227 -4.95 -33.45 15.19
C GLU A 227 -5.90 -33.63 14.00
N LYS A 228 -7.13 -34.07 14.23
CA LYS A 228 -8.15 -34.25 13.17
C LYS A 228 -8.64 -32.93 12.56
N VAL A 229 -8.40 -31.80 13.22
CA VAL A 229 -8.77 -30.48 12.68
C VAL A 229 -7.83 -30.05 11.55
N ALA A 230 -6.62 -30.59 11.51
CA ALA A 230 -5.65 -30.26 10.47
C ALA A 230 -6.16 -30.73 9.09
N LEU A 231 -6.15 -29.82 8.12
CA LEU A 231 -6.69 -30.04 6.78
C LEU A 231 -5.60 -30.50 5.82
N ASP A 232 -5.69 -31.73 5.35
CA ASP A 232 -4.99 -32.14 4.15
C ASP A 232 -5.66 -31.57 2.90
N ASP A 233 -4.92 -31.53 1.80
CA ASP A 233 -5.30 -30.90 0.52
C ASP A 233 -5.65 -29.41 0.65
N VAL A 234 -5.70 -28.71 -0.46
CA VAL A 234 -6.21 -27.35 -0.56
C VAL A 234 -7.40 -27.36 -1.50
N GLN A 235 -8.56 -26.97 -1.00
CA GLN A 235 -9.78 -26.85 -1.79
C GLN A 235 -9.89 -25.44 -2.34
N SER A 236 -10.17 -25.35 -3.64
CA SER A 236 -10.55 -24.12 -4.32
C SER A 236 -11.76 -24.37 -5.22
N THR A 237 -12.44 -23.31 -5.65
CA THR A 237 -13.58 -23.42 -6.59
C THR A 237 -13.24 -24.11 -7.90
N SER A 238 -11.97 -24.09 -8.32
CA SER A 238 -11.55 -24.63 -9.62
C SER A 238 -11.01 -26.05 -9.53
N GLN A 239 -10.30 -26.39 -8.47
CA GLN A 239 -9.63 -27.68 -8.29
C GLN A 239 -9.17 -27.90 -6.86
N THR A 240 -8.81 -29.16 -6.56
CA THR A 240 -8.15 -29.53 -5.31
C THR A 240 -6.66 -29.72 -5.55
N LEU A 241 -5.82 -28.98 -4.83
CA LEU A 241 -4.37 -29.21 -4.79
C LEU A 241 -4.07 -30.27 -3.74
N LYS A 242 -3.44 -31.38 -4.15
CA LYS A 242 -3.01 -32.46 -3.26
C LYS A 242 -1.80 -32.02 -2.46
N MET A 243 -1.96 -31.86 -1.15
CA MET A 243 -0.93 -31.37 -0.24
C MET A 243 -1.25 -31.74 1.19
N SER A 244 -0.41 -32.59 1.82
CA SER A 244 -0.59 -32.94 3.23
C SER A 244 -0.35 -31.72 4.12
N VAL A 245 -0.87 -31.74 5.36
CA VAL A 245 -0.58 -30.66 6.33
C VAL A 245 0.90 -30.51 6.62
N ASP A 246 1.71 -31.58 6.57
CA ASP A 246 3.16 -31.48 6.76
C ASP A 246 3.85 -30.79 5.58
N GLN A 247 3.39 -31.00 4.36
CA GLN A 247 3.84 -30.23 3.19
C GLN A 247 3.43 -28.76 3.29
N LYS A 248 2.23 -28.46 3.79
CA LYS A 248 1.77 -27.09 4.07
C LYS A 248 2.66 -26.40 5.10
N ILE A 249 3.02 -27.11 6.17
CA ILE A 249 3.95 -26.60 7.20
C ILE A 249 5.32 -26.34 6.60
N ALA A 250 5.86 -27.24 5.82
CA ALA A 250 7.15 -27.06 5.16
C ALA A 250 7.14 -25.85 4.23
N PHE A 251 6.06 -25.69 3.44
CA PHE A 251 5.86 -24.55 2.55
C PHE A 251 5.89 -23.21 3.30
N TRP A 252 5.10 -23.06 4.38
CA TRP A 252 5.06 -21.81 5.13
C TRP A 252 6.36 -21.55 5.91
N ARG A 253 7.09 -22.57 6.32
CA ARG A 253 8.44 -22.40 6.87
C ARG A 253 9.39 -21.80 5.83
N GLU A 254 9.33 -22.27 4.59
CA GLU A 254 10.14 -21.69 3.50
C GLU A 254 9.77 -20.24 3.21
N VAL A 255 8.46 -19.92 3.13
CA VAL A 255 7.99 -18.54 2.93
C VAL A 255 8.48 -17.62 4.05
N MET A 256 8.34 -18.02 5.32
CA MET A 256 8.77 -17.20 6.46
C MET A 256 10.29 -17.04 6.51
N ARG A 257 11.05 -18.09 6.18
CA ARG A 257 12.52 -18.01 6.06
C ARG A 257 12.92 -17.03 4.95
N TYR A 258 12.30 -17.14 3.79
CA TYR A 258 12.57 -16.25 2.67
C TYR A 258 12.26 -14.78 3.03
N GLY A 259 11.15 -14.54 3.75
CA GLY A 259 10.84 -13.21 4.28
C GLY A 259 11.96 -12.67 5.18
N LYS A 260 12.41 -13.46 6.15
CA LYS A 260 13.50 -13.11 7.07
C LYS A 260 14.81 -12.81 6.33
N ASP A 261 15.14 -13.61 5.31
CA ASP A 261 16.32 -13.43 4.48
C ASP A 261 16.29 -12.12 3.66
N HIS A 262 15.10 -11.49 3.52
CA HIS A 262 14.84 -10.21 2.84
C HIS A 262 14.43 -9.08 3.80
N ASN A 263 14.64 -9.25 5.11
CA ASN A 263 14.23 -8.32 6.16
C ASN A 263 12.70 -8.03 6.14
N VAL A 264 11.89 -9.03 5.82
CA VAL A 264 10.43 -8.94 5.87
C VAL A 264 9.90 -9.92 6.91
N ASP A 265 9.57 -9.41 8.08
CA ASP A 265 8.97 -10.18 9.16
C ASP A 265 7.52 -10.54 8.84
N ILE A 266 7.15 -11.82 9.02
CA ILE A 266 5.82 -12.33 8.75
C ILE A 266 5.03 -12.51 10.05
N TYR A 267 3.81 -11.98 10.05
CA TYR A 267 2.84 -12.05 11.13
C TYR A 267 1.56 -12.71 10.64
N VAL A 268 0.91 -13.50 11.48
CA VAL A 268 -0.43 -14.06 11.20
C VAL A 268 -1.45 -13.35 12.07
N VAL A 269 -2.45 -12.73 11.46
CA VAL A 269 -3.50 -11.97 12.18
C VAL A 269 -4.85 -12.61 11.93
N THR A 270 -5.60 -12.82 13.02
CA THR A 270 -6.87 -13.53 12.97
C THR A 270 -8.02 -12.66 13.50
N TRP A 271 -9.23 -13.12 13.25
CA TRP A 271 -10.42 -12.67 13.97
C TRP A 271 -10.82 -13.73 15.00
N ASN A 272 -11.17 -13.28 16.18
CA ASN A 272 -11.50 -14.19 17.25
C ASN A 272 -12.82 -14.95 16.98
N ILE A 273 -12.82 -16.17 17.48
CA ILE A 273 -13.90 -17.16 17.64
C ILE A 273 -14.54 -17.66 16.35
N PHE A 274 -13.87 -17.47 15.20
CA PHE A 274 -14.24 -18.23 14.00
C PHE A 274 -13.60 -19.61 14.05
N VAL A 275 -14.39 -20.66 13.75
CA VAL A 275 -13.94 -22.06 13.78
C VAL A 275 -14.06 -22.72 12.40
N HIS A 276 -13.83 -21.96 11.35
CA HIS A 276 -13.87 -22.44 9.97
C HIS A 276 -12.93 -23.64 9.75
N GLY A 277 -13.40 -24.64 9.02
CA GLY A 277 -12.61 -25.83 8.70
C GLY A 277 -12.49 -26.86 9.82
N THR A 278 -13.16 -26.65 10.97
CA THR A 278 -13.15 -27.64 12.06
C THR A 278 -14.28 -28.67 11.93
N ASP A 279 -15.33 -28.36 11.19
CA ASP A 279 -16.52 -29.23 10.96
C ASP A 279 -17.14 -29.79 12.25
N GLY A 280 -17.08 -29.02 13.35
CA GLY A 280 -17.56 -29.40 14.68
C GLY A 280 -16.75 -30.51 15.36
N GLN A 281 -15.60 -30.92 14.82
CA GLN A 281 -14.76 -31.94 15.42
C GLN A 281 -14.36 -31.56 16.84
N TYR A 282 -14.23 -32.56 17.71
CA TYR A 282 -13.99 -32.42 19.15
C TYR A 282 -15.02 -31.55 19.89
N GLY A 283 -16.17 -31.23 19.29
CA GLY A 283 -17.18 -30.35 19.85
C GLY A 283 -16.80 -28.88 19.81
N LEU A 284 -15.88 -28.48 18.90
CA LEU A 284 -15.52 -27.11 18.67
C LEU A 284 -16.68 -26.31 18.10
N THR A 285 -16.97 -25.18 18.71
CA THR A 285 -18.01 -24.23 18.31
C THR A 285 -17.51 -22.80 18.44
N ASP A 286 -18.20 -21.86 17.84
CA ASP A 286 -17.93 -20.43 17.98
C ASP A 286 -18.55 -19.81 19.25
N GLN A 287 -19.01 -20.65 20.18
CA GLN A 287 -19.53 -20.17 21.46
C GLN A 287 -18.36 -19.84 22.40
N TYR A 288 -18.37 -18.65 22.94
CA TYR A 288 -17.27 -18.12 23.76
C TYR A 288 -17.10 -18.84 25.12
N ASP A 289 -18.17 -19.46 25.61
CA ASP A 289 -18.18 -20.21 26.86
C ASP A 289 -17.87 -21.72 26.69
N ASN A 290 -17.56 -22.14 25.46
CA ASN A 290 -17.10 -23.49 25.18
C ASN A 290 -15.64 -23.68 25.65
N PRO A 291 -15.38 -24.47 26.72
CA PRO A 291 -14.04 -24.63 27.26
C PRO A 291 -13.11 -25.36 26.28
N THR A 292 -13.66 -26.27 25.44
CA THR A 292 -12.88 -26.97 24.42
C THR A 292 -12.38 -26.01 23.34
N THR A 293 -13.22 -25.06 22.93
CA THR A 293 -12.83 -24.02 21.98
C THR A 293 -11.74 -23.11 22.55
N THR A 294 -11.87 -22.71 23.83
CA THR A 294 -10.85 -21.93 24.52
C THR A 294 -9.50 -22.65 24.60
N ASP A 295 -9.48 -23.94 24.97
CA ASP A 295 -8.27 -24.76 25.02
C ASP A 295 -7.67 -24.95 23.61
N TYR A 296 -8.49 -25.21 22.63
CA TYR A 296 -8.06 -25.33 21.24
C TYR A 296 -7.36 -24.06 20.73
N PHE A 297 -7.93 -22.90 20.91
CA PHE A 297 -7.31 -21.64 20.46
C PHE A 297 -5.99 -21.36 21.19
N ARG A 298 -5.93 -21.55 22.53
CA ARG A 298 -4.70 -21.41 23.32
C ARG A 298 -3.58 -22.33 22.79
N LYS A 299 -3.89 -23.61 22.55
CA LYS A 299 -2.95 -24.57 22.01
C LYS A 299 -2.55 -24.26 20.57
N SER A 300 -3.48 -23.79 19.75
CA SER A 300 -3.24 -23.38 18.37
C SER A 300 -2.23 -22.25 18.30
N VAL A 301 -2.41 -21.21 19.09
CA VAL A 301 -1.50 -20.06 19.17
C VAL A 301 -0.10 -20.49 19.61
N LYS A 302 0.00 -21.28 20.68
CA LYS A 302 1.29 -21.87 21.11
C LYS A 302 1.93 -22.66 19.97
N GLN A 303 1.16 -23.52 19.30
CA GLN A 303 1.65 -24.41 18.25
C GLN A 303 2.14 -23.66 17.02
N MET A 304 1.56 -22.51 16.69
CA MET A 304 2.08 -21.64 15.62
C MET A 304 3.56 -21.28 15.86
N PHE A 305 3.91 -20.84 17.05
CA PHE A 305 5.30 -20.49 17.38
C PHE A 305 6.23 -21.71 17.46
N VAL A 306 5.75 -22.84 17.97
CA VAL A 306 6.51 -24.09 17.99
C VAL A 306 6.79 -24.61 16.58
N THR A 307 5.80 -24.49 15.69
CA THR A 307 5.88 -24.98 14.31
C THR A 307 6.75 -24.08 13.42
N TYR A 308 6.67 -22.77 13.62
CA TYR A 308 7.30 -21.76 12.75
C TYR A 308 8.35 -20.93 13.51
N PRO A 309 9.63 -21.31 13.44
CA PRO A 309 10.70 -20.60 14.16
C PRO A 309 10.88 -19.15 13.66
N ASP A 310 10.57 -18.87 12.40
CA ASP A 310 10.72 -17.55 11.77
C ASP A 310 9.41 -16.73 11.78
N LEU A 311 8.34 -17.20 12.42
CA LEU A 311 7.13 -16.39 12.66
C LEU A 311 7.45 -15.30 13.67
N ALA A 312 7.29 -14.03 13.25
CA ALA A 312 7.63 -12.88 14.08
C ALA A 312 6.57 -12.59 15.17
N GLY A 313 5.31 -12.86 14.86
CA GLY A 313 4.23 -12.63 15.82
C GLY A 313 2.86 -13.09 15.34
N ILE A 314 1.92 -13.01 16.24
CA ILE A 314 0.51 -13.26 15.98
C ILE A 314 -0.32 -12.02 16.35
N GLY A 315 -1.42 -11.82 15.66
CA GLY A 315 -2.37 -10.77 16.00
C GLY A 315 -3.78 -11.28 16.11
N LEU A 316 -4.62 -10.53 16.80
CA LEU A 316 -6.05 -10.79 16.88
C LEU A 316 -6.86 -9.52 16.72
N THR A 317 -8.06 -9.66 16.16
CA THR A 317 -9.10 -8.63 16.17
C THR A 317 -10.19 -9.07 17.13
N THR A 318 -10.45 -8.29 18.18
CA THR A 318 -11.46 -8.64 19.19
C THR A 318 -12.82 -8.07 18.87
N GLY A 319 -13.85 -8.73 19.38
CA GLY A 319 -15.22 -8.24 19.44
C GLY A 319 -16.15 -8.70 18.33
N GLU A 320 -15.65 -9.02 17.14
CA GLU A 320 -16.48 -9.60 16.08
C GLU A 320 -16.89 -11.04 16.45
N ASN A 321 -18.06 -11.47 16.00
CA ASN A 321 -18.65 -12.78 16.31
C ASN A 321 -18.78 -13.07 17.82
N MET A 322 -18.85 -12.05 18.64
CA MET A 322 -19.05 -12.13 20.10
C MET A 322 -20.27 -11.30 20.55
N PRO A 323 -21.48 -11.59 20.04
CA PRO A 323 -22.67 -10.85 20.43
C PRO A 323 -22.99 -11.09 21.90
N ARG A 324 -23.56 -10.06 22.57
CA ARG A 324 -24.03 -10.11 23.96
C ARG A 324 -22.92 -10.20 25.03
N MET A 325 -21.63 -10.15 24.65
CA MET A 325 -20.52 -10.06 25.61
C MET A 325 -20.20 -8.59 25.94
N SER A 326 -19.88 -8.33 27.21
CA SER A 326 -19.26 -7.06 27.60
C SER A 326 -17.82 -6.97 27.06
N THR A 327 -17.27 -5.74 26.99
CA THR A 327 -15.87 -5.54 26.60
C THR A 327 -14.91 -6.34 27.48
N ALA A 328 -15.14 -6.36 28.78
CA ALA A 328 -14.32 -7.12 29.74
C ALA A 328 -14.36 -8.65 29.47
N GLN A 329 -15.52 -9.21 29.12
CA GLN A 329 -15.63 -10.63 28.77
C GLN A 329 -14.92 -10.96 27.45
N LYS A 330 -15.03 -10.08 26.43
CA LYS A 330 -14.31 -10.23 25.16
C LYS A 330 -12.80 -10.25 25.37
N GLU A 331 -12.29 -9.33 26.17
CA GLU A 331 -10.86 -9.26 26.47
C GLU A 331 -10.38 -10.40 27.38
N ALA A 332 -11.18 -10.85 28.34
CA ALA A 332 -10.87 -12.02 29.16
C ALA A 332 -10.74 -13.30 28.30
N TRP A 333 -11.64 -13.48 27.33
CA TRP A 333 -11.55 -14.59 26.37
C TRP A 333 -10.30 -14.46 25.49
N ALA A 334 -10.00 -13.28 24.98
CA ALA A 334 -8.83 -13.03 24.16
C ALA A 334 -7.51 -13.29 24.93
N LEU A 335 -7.47 -12.93 26.24
CA LEU A 335 -6.34 -13.26 27.11
C LEU A 335 -6.23 -14.77 27.35
N ALA A 336 -7.36 -15.44 27.68
CA ALA A 336 -7.38 -16.89 27.95
C ALA A 336 -6.95 -17.75 26.77
N THR A 337 -7.11 -17.24 25.54
CA THR A 337 -6.79 -17.92 24.30
C THR A 337 -5.46 -17.41 23.71
N TYR A 338 -5.48 -16.26 23.05
CA TYR A 338 -4.30 -15.71 22.36
C TYR A 338 -3.21 -15.28 23.34
N GLY A 339 -3.59 -14.54 24.38
CA GLY A 339 -2.63 -14.08 25.38
C GLY A 339 -1.93 -15.23 26.08
N GLN A 340 -2.70 -16.21 26.60
CA GLN A 340 -2.13 -17.37 27.28
C GLN A 340 -1.34 -18.27 26.31
N GLY A 341 -1.80 -18.42 25.06
CA GLY A 341 -1.07 -19.16 24.05
C GLY A 341 0.30 -18.55 23.72
N VAL A 342 0.41 -17.22 23.70
CA VAL A 342 1.70 -16.51 23.53
C VAL A 342 2.58 -16.67 24.77
N LEU A 343 2.04 -16.56 25.98
CA LEU A 343 2.78 -16.83 27.21
C LEU A 343 3.32 -18.25 27.26
N ASP A 344 2.50 -19.23 26.89
CA ASP A 344 2.92 -20.65 26.81
C ASP A 344 4.01 -20.89 25.76
N ALA A 345 3.99 -20.14 24.64
CA ALA A 345 5.02 -20.20 23.61
C ALA A 345 6.33 -19.57 24.10
N ALA A 346 6.27 -18.41 24.78
CA ALA A 346 7.45 -17.77 25.37
C ALA A 346 8.09 -18.66 26.44
N ALA A 347 7.28 -19.28 27.31
CA ALA A 347 7.78 -20.23 28.30
C ALA A 347 8.43 -21.48 27.68
N ALA A 348 7.92 -21.97 26.55
CA ALA A 348 8.48 -23.11 25.83
C ALA A 348 9.77 -22.79 25.05
N GLN A 349 10.02 -21.49 24.77
CA GLN A 349 11.14 -21.01 23.96
C GLN A 349 11.79 -19.76 24.61
N PRO A 350 12.43 -19.92 25.78
CA PRO A 350 13.04 -18.79 26.50
C PRO A 350 14.03 -17.99 25.64
N GLY A 351 13.94 -16.66 25.70
CA GLY A 351 14.77 -15.75 24.93
C GLY A 351 14.31 -15.47 23.50
N ARG A 352 13.32 -16.22 22.98
CA ARG A 352 12.69 -15.89 21.70
C ARG A 352 11.83 -14.65 21.85
N LYS A 353 12.08 -13.63 21.02
CA LYS A 353 11.23 -12.46 20.97
C LYS A 353 9.96 -12.75 20.17
N ILE A 354 8.81 -12.51 20.76
CA ILE A 354 7.49 -12.75 20.18
C ILE A 354 6.69 -11.45 20.19
N THR A 355 6.03 -11.13 19.10
CA THR A 355 5.12 -9.97 19.05
C THR A 355 3.67 -10.44 19.14
N LEU A 356 2.88 -9.84 20.03
CA LEU A 356 1.43 -9.91 20.03
C LEU A 356 0.84 -8.59 19.57
N ILE A 357 0.05 -8.62 18.50
CA ILE A 357 -0.65 -7.45 17.97
C ILE A 357 -2.11 -7.55 18.36
N HIS A 358 -2.58 -6.63 19.18
CA HIS A 358 -3.98 -6.54 19.59
C HIS A 358 -4.68 -5.43 18.80
N ARG A 359 -5.46 -5.81 17.78
CA ARG A 359 -6.25 -4.85 17.03
C ARG A 359 -7.49 -4.48 17.84
N GLN A 360 -7.53 -3.24 18.35
CA GLN A 360 -8.70 -2.72 19.03
C GLN A 360 -9.87 -2.62 18.05
N HIS A 361 -10.92 -3.35 18.37
CA HIS A 361 -12.17 -3.33 17.62
C HIS A 361 -13.32 -3.73 18.55
N GLN A 362 -14.34 -2.90 18.69
CA GLN A 362 -15.48 -3.09 19.61
C GLN A 362 -15.12 -3.23 21.11
N THR A 363 -13.92 -2.84 21.51
CA THR A 363 -13.44 -2.82 22.89
C THR A 363 -12.62 -1.54 23.16
N GLY A 364 -12.31 -1.24 24.41
CA GLY A 364 -11.56 -0.02 24.79
C GLY A 364 -10.08 -0.27 25.00
N ALA A 365 -9.22 0.69 24.64
CA ALA A 365 -7.78 0.58 24.82
C ALA A 365 -7.36 0.39 26.28
N GLN A 366 -8.02 1.05 27.22
CA GLN A 366 -7.73 0.94 28.65
C GLN A 366 -8.07 -0.46 29.21
N ASP A 367 -9.20 -1.04 28.78
CA ASP A 367 -9.58 -2.40 29.17
C ASP A 367 -8.58 -3.43 28.63
N ILE A 368 -8.15 -3.24 27.39
CA ILE A 368 -7.12 -4.09 26.74
C ILE A 368 -5.80 -3.99 27.52
N ALA A 369 -5.29 -2.79 27.76
CA ALA A 369 -4.02 -2.58 28.45
C ALA A 369 -4.01 -3.21 29.86
N LYS A 370 -5.13 -3.08 30.59
CA LYS A 370 -5.31 -3.69 31.91
C LYS A 370 -5.34 -5.22 31.84
N THR A 371 -6.10 -5.77 30.91
CA THR A 371 -6.27 -7.23 30.76
C THR A 371 -4.98 -7.90 30.29
N PHE A 372 -4.27 -7.30 29.35
CA PHE A 372 -3.04 -7.84 28.76
C PHE A 372 -1.76 -7.45 29.50
N LYS A 373 -1.88 -6.84 30.67
CA LYS A 373 -0.70 -6.44 31.49
C LYS A 373 0.35 -7.56 31.66
N PRO A 374 0.01 -8.85 31.84
CA PRO A 374 1.02 -9.92 31.90
C PRO A 374 1.89 -10.05 30.65
N LEU A 375 1.37 -9.69 29.46
CA LEU A 375 2.13 -9.68 28.22
C LEU A 375 2.88 -8.37 28.02
N VAL A 376 2.30 -7.24 28.41
CA VAL A 376 2.93 -5.91 28.34
C VAL A 376 4.20 -5.88 29.18
N ASP A 377 4.19 -6.51 30.35
CA ASP A 377 5.33 -6.54 31.29
C ASP A 377 6.35 -7.68 30.99
N HIS A 378 6.06 -8.56 30.02
CA HIS A 378 6.91 -9.72 29.77
C HIS A 378 8.17 -9.35 28.96
N PRO A 379 9.38 -9.71 29.39
CA PRO A 379 10.63 -9.26 28.77
C PRO A 379 10.85 -9.78 27.33
N ASP A 380 10.24 -10.92 26.99
CA ASP A 380 10.40 -11.55 25.66
C ASP A 380 9.17 -11.32 24.75
N ILE A 381 8.15 -10.59 25.23
CA ILE A 381 6.95 -10.31 24.43
C ILE A 381 6.86 -8.81 24.13
N THR A 382 6.72 -8.50 22.86
CA THR A 382 6.39 -7.13 22.42
C THR A 382 4.88 -7.06 22.20
N PHE A 383 4.20 -6.34 23.10
CA PHE A 383 2.78 -6.06 22.95
C PHE A 383 2.58 -4.77 22.16
N ILE A 384 1.81 -4.84 21.08
CA ILE A 384 1.54 -3.68 20.22
C ILE A 384 0.04 -3.58 19.98
N PHE A 385 -0.53 -2.40 20.20
CA PHE A 385 -1.86 -2.10 19.69
C PHE A 385 -1.85 -2.04 18.15
N SER A 386 -2.99 -2.34 17.56
CA SER A 386 -3.30 -1.95 16.19
C SER A 386 -4.61 -1.18 16.17
N PHE A 387 -4.62 -0.02 15.52
CA PHE A 387 -5.79 0.82 15.40
C PHE A 387 -5.86 1.46 14.01
N LYS A 388 -7.07 1.81 13.57
CA LYS A 388 -7.30 2.52 12.32
C LYS A 388 -6.82 3.96 12.42
N TYR A 389 -5.89 4.38 11.59
CA TYR A 389 -5.55 5.79 11.43
C TYR A 389 -6.59 6.48 10.54
N ALA A 390 -6.76 6.00 9.31
CA ALA A 390 -7.94 6.28 8.49
C ALA A 390 -8.95 5.14 8.68
N GLN A 391 -10.24 5.42 8.70
CA GLN A 391 -11.26 4.38 8.91
C GLN A 391 -11.20 3.31 7.82
N ALA A 392 -11.62 3.62 6.59
CA ALA A 392 -11.49 2.70 5.46
C ALA A 392 -10.89 3.34 4.21
N HIS A 393 -11.09 4.62 4.01
CA HIS A 393 -10.58 5.35 2.86
C HIS A 393 -9.31 6.11 3.24
N ALA A 394 -8.14 5.48 3.08
CA ALA A 394 -6.86 6.15 3.31
C ALA A 394 -6.68 7.38 2.40
N LEU A 395 -7.28 7.35 1.20
CA LEU A 395 -7.25 8.46 0.25
C LEU A 395 -8.37 9.50 0.50
N SER A 396 -8.92 9.65 1.70
CA SER A 396 -9.94 10.64 2.03
C SER A 396 -9.38 11.96 2.53
N SER A 397 -8.30 11.90 3.29
CA SER A 397 -7.59 13.06 3.83
C SER A 397 -6.22 12.65 4.35
N THR A 398 -5.24 13.55 4.31
CA THR A 398 -3.94 13.36 4.94
C THR A 398 -4.00 13.49 6.46
N ALA A 399 -5.00 14.21 6.99
CA ALA A 399 -5.25 14.38 8.42
C ALA A 399 -6.48 13.56 8.87
N GLN A 400 -6.29 12.69 9.85
CA GLN A 400 -7.30 11.74 10.29
C GLN A 400 -7.62 11.94 11.79
N PRO A 401 -8.60 12.79 12.14
CA PRO A 401 -8.92 13.07 13.55
C PRO A 401 -9.53 11.88 14.32
N PHE A 402 -9.94 10.83 13.59
CA PHE A 402 -10.55 9.62 14.15
C PHE A 402 -9.67 8.94 15.20
N CYS A 403 -8.34 8.97 15.06
CA CYS A 403 -7.42 8.31 15.98
C CYS A 403 -7.13 9.10 17.27
N ASN A 404 -7.55 10.36 17.39
CA ASN A 404 -7.14 11.26 18.48
C ASN A 404 -7.56 10.76 19.88
N ALA A 405 -8.76 10.20 20.02
CA ALA A 405 -9.22 9.63 21.28
C ALA A 405 -8.39 8.39 21.66
N PHE A 406 -8.15 7.51 20.72
CA PHE A 406 -7.34 6.30 20.90
C PHE A 406 -5.91 6.64 21.38
N VAL A 407 -5.26 7.64 20.79
CA VAL A 407 -3.90 8.06 21.18
C VAL A 407 -3.85 8.49 22.65
N LYS A 408 -4.90 9.15 23.16
CA LYS A 408 -4.99 9.51 24.59
C LYS A 408 -5.17 8.27 25.48
N ASP A 409 -5.96 7.30 25.01
CA ASP A 409 -6.35 6.14 25.81
C ASP A 409 -5.23 5.10 25.95
N ILE A 410 -4.31 4.98 24.98
CA ILE A 410 -3.19 4.03 25.06
C ILE A 410 -2.05 4.50 25.97
N GLY A 411 -2.00 5.78 26.34
CA GLY A 411 -0.96 6.35 27.19
C GLY A 411 0.45 6.18 26.62
N SER A 412 1.32 5.48 27.34
CA SER A 412 2.71 5.22 26.91
C SER A 412 2.89 3.99 25.98
N LEU A 413 1.82 3.22 25.78
CA LEU A 413 1.88 2.04 24.90
C LEU A 413 1.98 2.45 23.44
N LYS A 414 2.44 1.51 22.61
CA LYS A 414 2.70 1.76 21.20
C LYS A 414 1.64 1.12 20.32
N THR A 415 1.46 1.67 19.12
CA THR A 415 0.52 1.18 18.12
C THR A 415 1.17 1.00 16.76
N ILE A 416 0.68 0.02 15.99
CA ILE A 416 0.87 -0.05 14.55
C ILE A 416 -0.44 0.41 13.88
N TRP A 417 -0.34 1.33 12.92
CA TRP A 417 -1.52 1.92 12.29
C TRP A 417 -2.05 1.05 11.15
N THR A 418 -3.34 0.79 11.18
CA THR A 418 -4.04 0.21 10.02
C THR A 418 -4.37 1.32 9.04
N LEU A 419 -3.72 1.30 7.87
CA LEU A 419 -4.01 2.20 6.76
C LEU A 419 -4.83 1.40 5.74
N ARG A 420 -6.15 1.52 5.82
CA ARG A 420 -7.04 0.76 4.93
C ARG A 420 -7.15 1.46 3.58
N ASN A 421 -6.93 0.68 2.53
CA ASN A 421 -7.13 1.15 1.17
C ASN A 421 -8.31 0.36 0.55
N ASP A 422 -9.50 0.65 0.98
CA ASP A 422 -10.71 0.15 0.33
C ASP A 422 -11.13 1.06 -0.85
N ASP A 423 -10.27 2.03 -1.21
CA ASP A 423 -10.55 3.12 -2.14
C ASP A 423 -10.32 2.78 -3.61
N ASN A 424 -9.34 1.94 -3.92
CA ASN A 424 -8.86 1.80 -5.29
C ASN A 424 -8.27 0.41 -5.55
N PHE A 425 -8.90 -0.35 -6.45
CA PHE A 425 -8.41 -1.65 -6.87
C PHE A 425 -8.19 -1.76 -8.39
N TYR A 426 -8.59 -0.73 -9.17
CA TYR A 426 -8.62 -0.80 -10.63
C TYR A 426 -7.51 0.01 -11.24
N PHE A 427 -7.52 1.32 -10.98
CA PHE A 427 -6.60 2.25 -11.61
C PHE A 427 -5.27 2.31 -10.87
N ARG A 428 -4.19 2.42 -11.64
CA ARG A 428 -2.84 2.65 -11.11
C ARG A 428 -2.79 4.06 -10.53
N TRP A 429 -2.83 4.16 -9.22
CA TRP A 429 -2.79 5.42 -8.49
C TRP A 429 -1.36 5.78 -8.05
N GLY A 430 -0.99 7.07 -8.04
CA GLY A 430 0.32 7.49 -7.57
C GLY A 430 0.43 9.01 -7.37
N ALA A 431 0.21 9.47 -6.12
CA ALA A 431 0.40 10.87 -5.72
C ALA A 431 1.39 10.94 -4.54
N PRO A 432 2.70 11.07 -4.80
CA PRO A 432 3.72 11.11 -3.75
C PRO A 432 3.54 12.26 -2.76
N ASP A 433 3.06 13.43 -3.18
CA ASP A 433 2.85 14.55 -2.28
C ASP A 433 1.78 14.25 -1.23
N PHE A 434 0.69 13.59 -1.62
CA PHE A 434 -0.34 13.12 -0.70
C PHE A 434 0.22 12.12 0.30
N VAL A 435 0.96 11.11 -0.16
CA VAL A 435 1.52 10.06 0.71
C VAL A 435 2.53 10.65 1.70
N ARG A 436 3.35 11.60 1.24
CA ARG A 436 4.33 12.30 2.07
C ARG A 436 3.67 13.06 3.21
N GLU A 437 2.66 13.84 2.89
CA GLU A 437 1.92 14.62 3.88
C GLU A 437 1.14 13.69 4.82
N PHE A 438 0.56 12.62 4.31
CA PHE A 438 -0.12 11.61 5.13
C PHE A 438 0.81 11.05 6.21
N PHE A 439 2.06 10.67 5.88
CA PHE A 439 3.03 10.18 6.88
C PHE A 439 3.44 11.26 7.86
N ARG A 440 3.57 12.52 7.44
CA ARG A 440 3.89 13.63 8.36
C ARG A 440 2.79 13.93 9.36
N ASN A 441 1.55 13.62 9.02
CA ASN A 441 0.39 13.83 9.89
C ASN A 441 0.13 12.66 10.86
N ILE A 442 0.72 11.49 10.64
CA ILE A 442 0.62 10.37 11.59
C ILE A 442 1.34 10.75 12.89
N PRO A 443 0.69 10.61 14.08
CA PRO A 443 1.36 10.85 15.36
C PRO A 443 2.60 9.97 15.51
N TYR A 444 3.78 10.56 15.57
CA TYR A 444 5.05 9.82 15.56
C TYR A 444 5.30 9.06 16.87
N ASP A 445 5.14 9.73 18.02
CA ASP A 445 5.52 9.18 19.32
C ASP A 445 4.85 7.86 19.69
N PRO A 446 3.52 7.66 19.49
CA PRO A 446 2.89 6.38 19.77
C PRO A 446 3.14 5.32 18.68
N SER A 447 3.73 5.70 17.54
CA SER A 447 3.81 4.84 16.36
C SER A 447 4.97 3.85 16.42
N MET A 448 4.66 2.56 16.24
CA MET A 448 5.63 1.54 15.86
C MET A 448 5.74 1.43 14.32
N GLY A 449 4.75 1.93 13.59
CA GLY A 449 4.69 1.85 12.14
C GLY A 449 3.26 1.73 11.62
N TYR A 450 3.12 1.15 10.45
CA TYR A 450 1.85 0.96 9.76
C TYR A 450 1.84 -0.34 8.95
N TYR A 451 0.63 -0.77 8.61
CA TYR A 451 0.40 -1.71 7.51
C TYR A 451 -0.74 -1.22 6.61
N TYR A 452 -0.49 -1.28 5.31
CA TYR A 452 -1.36 -0.76 4.26
C TYR A 452 -2.06 -1.90 3.53
N GLY A 453 -3.37 -1.81 3.34
CA GLY A 453 -4.16 -2.82 2.62
C GLY A 453 -5.63 -2.84 2.98
N SER A 454 -6.45 -3.41 2.10
CA SER A 454 -7.90 -3.45 2.21
C SER A 454 -8.40 -4.54 3.17
N ASP A 455 -9.66 -4.44 3.55
CA ASP A 455 -10.35 -5.46 4.38
C ASP A 455 -11.10 -6.46 3.52
N GLY A 456 -11.22 -6.58 2.38
CA GLY A 456 -12.02 -7.57 1.66
C GLY A 456 -11.44 -7.95 0.29
N TYR A 457 -10.35 -7.35 -0.08
CA TYR A 457 -9.66 -7.63 -1.31
C TYR A 457 -8.38 -8.45 -1.05
N VAL A 458 -8.04 -9.33 -1.97
CA VAL A 458 -6.82 -10.16 -1.91
C VAL A 458 -5.82 -9.65 -2.93
N TRP A 459 -4.71 -9.11 -2.46
CA TRP A 459 -3.62 -8.57 -3.27
C TRP A 459 -2.70 -9.67 -3.86
N GLY A 460 -3.32 -10.71 -4.43
CA GLY A 460 -2.64 -11.81 -5.09
C GLY A 460 -2.31 -11.53 -6.55
N ARG A 461 -2.92 -12.33 -7.46
CA ARG A 461 -2.86 -12.08 -8.90
C ARG A 461 -4.10 -11.32 -9.36
N GLU A 462 -3.90 -10.35 -10.24
CA GLU A 462 -4.99 -9.55 -10.81
C GLU A 462 -5.94 -10.41 -11.65
N PHE A 463 -7.19 -10.01 -11.77
CA PHE A 463 -8.21 -10.75 -12.54
C PHE A 463 -9.21 -9.85 -13.27
N LEU A 464 -9.00 -8.54 -13.23
CA LEU A 464 -9.94 -7.54 -13.73
C LEU A 464 -9.60 -7.04 -15.13
N SER A 465 -8.36 -7.23 -15.60
CA SER A 465 -7.91 -6.75 -16.90
C SER A 465 -8.55 -7.53 -18.05
N THR A 466 -8.96 -6.81 -19.12
CA THR A 466 -9.43 -7.39 -20.38
C THR A 466 -8.30 -7.95 -21.24
N GLU A 467 -7.05 -7.52 -21.00
CA GLU A 467 -5.82 -7.97 -21.67
C GLU A 467 -4.84 -8.49 -20.62
N PRO A 468 -5.12 -9.66 -19.98
CA PRO A 468 -4.25 -10.18 -18.94
C PRO A 468 -2.95 -10.73 -19.49
N ASP A 469 -1.92 -10.79 -18.62
CA ASP A 469 -0.71 -11.58 -18.88
C ASP A 469 -0.97 -13.06 -18.61
N SER A 470 -0.06 -13.92 -19.07
CA SER A 470 -0.08 -15.34 -18.78
C SER A 470 1.29 -15.81 -18.26
N PRO A 471 1.41 -16.21 -16.99
CA PRO A 471 0.37 -16.15 -15.93
C PRO A 471 -0.04 -14.70 -15.62
N ARG A 472 -1.25 -14.52 -15.07
CA ARG A 472 -1.70 -13.18 -14.66
C ARG A 472 -0.71 -12.53 -13.72
N GLN A 473 -0.42 -11.25 -13.97
CA GLN A 473 0.54 -10.48 -13.18
C GLN A 473 0.10 -10.37 -11.69
N LEU A 474 1.06 -10.09 -10.81
CA LEU A 474 0.76 -9.78 -9.42
C LEU A 474 0.04 -8.43 -9.33
N GLU A 475 -0.89 -8.30 -8.40
CA GLU A 475 -1.46 -6.99 -8.06
C GLU A 475 -0.37 -6.00 -7.62
N MET A 476 0.64 -6.48 -6.90
CA MET A 476 1.82 -5.69 -6.53
C MET A 476 2.54 -5.16 -7.78
N SER A 477 2.72 -5.97 -8.80
CA SER A 477 3.40 -5.57 -10.05
C SER A 477 2.54 -4.61 -10.88
N LYS A 478 1.21 -4.80 -10.94
CA LYS A 478 0.29 -3.86 -11.61
C LYS A 478 0.32 -2.49 -10.95
N HIS A 479 0.25 -2.45 -9.63
CA HIS A 479 0.20 -1.24 -8.83
C HIS A 479 1.57 -0.88 -8.21
N TRP A 480 2.67 -1.28 -8.85
CA TRP A 480 4.03 -1.15 -8.30
C TRP A 480 4.36 0.27 -7.83
N TYR A 481 3.93 1.29 -8.57
CA TYR A 481 4.20 2.68 -8.22
C TYR A 481 3.48 3.08 -6.94
N HIS A 482 2.21 2.71 -6.80
CA HIS A 482 1.43 2.90 -5.58
C HIS A 482 2.11 2.27 -4.36
N TRP A 483 2.44 0.97 -4.44
CA TRP A 483 3.09 0.26 -3.34
C TRP A 483 4.47 0.83 -3.03
N MET A 484 5.24 1.17 -4.04
CA MET A 484 6.56 1.79 -3.90
C MET A 484 6.47 3.13 -3.17
N LEU A 485 5.49 3.99 -3.49
CA LEU A 485 5.30 5.27 -2.81
C LEU A 485 5.05 5.09 -1.31
N TRP A 486 4.11 4.22 -0.93
CA TRP A 486 3.81 3.98 0.49
C TRP A 486 5.01 3.39 1.23
N GLY A 487 5.74 2.46 0.65
CA GLY A 487 6.95 1.89 1.27
C GLY A 487 8.10 2.89 1.39
N ARG A 488 8.45 3.56 0.28
CA ARG A 488 9.59 4.49 0.21
C ARG A 488 9.38 5.74 1.07
N LEU A 489 8.18 6.33 1.04
CA LEU A 489 7.86 7.52 1.84
C LEU A 489 7.60 7.18 3.32
N GLY A 490 7.20 5.95 3.63
CA GLY A 490 7.19 5.44 5.00
C GLY A 490 8.60 5.24 5.56
N TYR A 491 9.57 4.93 4.70
CA TYR A 491 10.98 4.86 5.06
C TYR A 491 11.63 6.26 5.14
N ASP A 492 11.43 7.09 4.12
CA ASP A 492 11.96 8.47 4.06
C ASP A 492 10.93 9.45 3.45
N PRO A 493 10.16 10.17 4.27
CA PRO A 493 9.19 11.15 3.77
C PRO A 493 9.84 12.41 3.18
N ASN A 494 11.16 12.54 3.21
CA ASN A 494 11.88 13.64 2.58
C ASN A 494 12.39 13.32 1.17
N LEU A 495 12.18 12.09 0.69
CA LEU A 495 12.55 11.70 -0.66
C LEU A 495 11.84 12.60 -1.68
N GLY A 496 12.63 13.30 -2.53
CA GLY A 496 12.14 14.32 -3.45
C GLY A 496 11.38 13.75 -4.65
N ASN A 497 10.50 14.55 -5.23
CA ASN A 497 9.71 14.18 -6.41
C ASN A 497 10.56 13.91 -7.65
N ASP A 498 11.75 14.54 -7.76
CA ASP A 498 12.66 14.27 -8.87
C ASP A 498 13.10 12.82 -8.93
N ARG A 499 13.27 12.14 -7.77
CA ARG A 499 13.58 10.71 -7.75
C ARG A 499 12.45 9.88 -8.36
N PHE A 500 11.21 10.19 -8.08
CA PHE A 500 10.08 9.48 -8.67
C PHE A 500 9.97 9.74 -10.17
N ALA A 501 10.22 10.96 -10.63
CA ALA A 501 10.26 11.29 -12.04
C ALA A 501 11.39 10.54 -12.78
N GLN A 502 12.57 10.42 -12.15
CA GLN A 502 13.71 9.64 -12.68
C GLN A 502 13.37 8.14 -12.80
N LEU A 503 12.74 7.56 -11.76
CA LEU A 503 12.29 6.17 -11.78
C LEU A 503 11.27 5.89 -12.90
N LEU A 504 10.33 6.81 -13.09
CA LEU A 504 9.35 6.71 -14.20
C LEU A 504 10.03 6.82 -15.56
N GLY A 505 11.00 7.72 -15.72
CA GLY A 505 11.76 7.87 -16.96
C GLY A 505 12.64 6.64 -17.27
N ALA A 506 13.25 6.03 -16.24
CA ALA A 506 14.03 4.82 -16.40
C ALA A 506 13.16 3.60 -16.79
N ARG A 507 11.95 3.50 -16.21
CA ARG A 507 11.00 2.42 -16.53
C ARG A 507 10.32 2.61 -17.89
N PHE A 508 9.99 3.84 -18.25
CA PHE A 508 9.21 4.18 -19.45
C PHE A 508 9.96 5.16 -20.37
N PRO A 509 11.02 4.70 -21.04
CA PRO A 509 11.87 5.58 -21.85
C PRO A 509 11.18 6.17 -23.10
N GLN A 510 9.95 5.73 -23.43
CA GLN A 510 9.17 6.28 -24.53
C GLN A 510 8.61 7.68 -24.24
N VAL A 511 8.59 8.10 -22.98
CA VAL A 511 8.06 9.41 -22.53
C VAL A 511 9.00 10.06 -21.54
N GLN A 512 8.90 11.37 -21.39
CA GLN A 512 9.66 12.07 -20.36
C GLN A 512 9.12 11.71 -18.98
N GLY A 513 9.99 11.21 -18.09
CA GLY A 513 9.57 10.78 -16.74
C GLY A 513 8.93 11.89 -15.93
N LYS A 514 9.37 13.14 -16.09
CA LYS A 514 8.78 14.31 -15.43
C LYS A 514 7.36 14.60 -15.91
N ASP A 515 7.09 14.41 -17.18
CA ASP A 515 5.74 14.60 -17.74
C ASP A 515 4.81 13.48 -17.26
N LEU A 516 5.27 12.22 -17.28
CA LEU A 516 4.49 11.10 -16.76
C LEU A 516 4.22 11.27 -15.26
N PHE A 517 5.23 11.68 -14.48
CA PHE A 517 5.07 12.03 -13.07
C PHE A 517 3.98 13.07 -12.86
N THR A 518 4.03 14.16 -13.60
CA THR A 518 3.05 15.25 -13.50
C THR A 518 1.63 14.75 -13.81
N ALA A 519 1.45 14.05 -14.94
CA ALA A 519 0.13 13.53 -15.30
C ALA A 519 -0.42 12.54 -14.28
N TRP A 520 0.43 11.67 -13.75
CA TRP A 520 0.02 10.63 -12.81
C TRP A 520 -0.35 11.21 -11.45
N GLN A 521 0.48 12.10 -10.92
CA GLN A 521 0.19 12.76 -9.65
C GLN A 521 -1.11 13.58 -9.73
N ASP A 522 -1.25 14.40 -10.76
CA ASP A 522 -2.43 15.26 -10.91
C ASP A 522 -3.72 14.42 -11.07
N ALA A 523 -3.74 13.39 -11.91
CA ALA A 523 -4.89 12.52 -12.03
C ALA A 523 -5.22 11.75 -10.73
N SER A 524 -4.20 11.37 -9.97
CA SER A 524 -4.37 10.64 -8.71
C SER A 524 -4.98 11.51 -7.60
N MET A 525 -4.79 12.83 -7.63
CA MET A 525 -5.39 13.76 -6.68
C MET A 525 -6.92 13.84 -6.77
N VAL A 526 -7.51 13.37 -7.85
CA VAL A 526 -8.98 13.26 -7.99
C VAL A 526 -9.61 12.42 -6.86
N TYR A 527 -8.91 11.37 -6.41
CA TYR A 527 -9.40 10.50 -5.34
C TYR A 527 -9.52 11.22 -3.99
N PRO A 528 -8.44 11.76 -3.41
CA PRO A 528 -8.53 12.40 -2.10
C PRO A 528 -9.41 13.65 -2.11
N ILE A 529 -9.40 14.45 -3.17
CA ILE A 529 -10.25 15.65 -3.25
C ILE A 529 -11.73 15.24 -3.28
N THR A 530 -12.10 14.29 -4.12
CA THR A 530 -13.51 13.87 -4.25
C THR A 530 -13.99 13.15 -2.98
N THR A 531 -13.22 12.19 -2.46
CA THR A 531 -13.59 11.42 -1.26
C THR A 531 -13.59 12.32 -0.03
N GLY A 532 -12.66 13.27 0.06
CA GLY A 532 -12.61 14.26 1.14
C GLY A 532 -13.79 15.22 1.11
N PHE A 533 -14.24 15.65 -0.06
CA PHE A 533 -15.38 16.55 -0.20
C PHE A 533 -16.74 15.85 0.00
N HIS A 534 -16.91 14.66 -0.55
CA HIS A 534 -18.15 13.89 -0.48
C HIS A 534 -17.98 12.69 0.44
N TRP A 535 -18.05 12.92 1.75
CA TRP A 535 -17.76 11.91 2.77
C TRP A 535 -19.01 11.43 3.51
N GLY A 536 -19.70 12.31 4.21
CA GLY A 536 -20.94 12.01 4.95
C GLY A 536 -20.87 10.82 5.89
N ASP A 537 -19.68 10.50 6.44
CA ASP A 537 -19.41 9.36 7.29
C ASP A 537 -19.67 7.98 6.60
N LEU A 538 -19.39 7.92 5.31
CA LEU A 538 -19.58 6.71 4.48
C LEU A 538 -18.40 5.74 4.54
N ASP A 539 -17.82 5.53 5.72
CA ASP A 539 -16.68 4.64 5.92
C ASP A 539 -16.85 3.30 5.16
N PHE A 540 -15.89 2.96 4.31
CA PHE A 540 -15.75 1.76 3.46
C PHE A 540 -16.99 1.33 2.65
N LYS A 541 -17.91 2.24 2.40
CA LYS A 541 -19.13 1.95 1.64
C LYS A 541 -19.31 2.82 0.41
N TRP A 542 -18.53 3.88 0.30
CA TRP A 542 -18.49 4.78 -0.83
C TRP A 542 -17.35 4.42 -1.78
N TYR A 543 -17.65 4.35 -3.07
CA TYR A 543 -16.66 4.10 -4.12
C TYR A 543 -16.76 5.13 -5.22
N ILE A 544 -15.71 5.90 -5.37
CA ILE A 544 -15.57 6.99 -6.32
C ILE A 544 -15.69 6.50 -7.76
N GLU A 545 -15.17 5.31 -8.09
CA GLU A 545 -15.15 4.76 -9.43
C GLU A 545 -16.57 4.48 -9.98
N ALA A 546 -17.53 4.25 -9.11
CA ALA A 546 -18.91 3.99 -9.51
C ALA A 546 -19.90 5.06 -9.04
N CYS A 547 -19.43 6.08 -8.30
CA CYS A 547 -20.32 7.04 -7.64
C CYS A 547 -21.41 6.31 -6.81
N PHE A 548 -21.01 5.25 -6.07
CA PHE A 548 -21.95 4.27 -5.52
C PHE A 548 -21.58 3.88 -4.10
N SER A 549 -22.56 3.60 -3.27
CA SER A 549 -22.37 3.01 -1.94
C SER A 549 -23.29 1.82 -1.68
N LYS A 550 -22.84 0.93 -0.76
CA LYS A 550 -23.66 -0.22 -0.39
C LYS A 550 -24.95 0.20 0.31
N PRO A 551 -26.09 -0.34 -0.07
CA PRO A 551 -27.34 -0.22 0.67
C PRO A 551 -27.25 -0.84 2.08
N GLY A 552 -27.80 -0.16 3.09
CA GLY A 552 -27.90 -0.66 4.46
C GLY A 552 -29.13 -0.13 5.18
N PRO A 553 -29.55 -0.76 6.30
CA PRO A 553 -30.75 -0.36 7.04
C PRO A 553 -30.75 1.09 7.53
N ALA A 554 -29.56 1.60 7.93
CA ALA A 554 -29.38 2.98 8.31
C ALA A 554 -29.15 3.93 7.10
N GLU A 555 -29.05 3.36 5.90
CA GLU A 555 -28.62 4.05 4.68
C GLU A 555 -29.70 3.90 3.59
N THR A 556 -30.92 4.22 3.94
CA THR A 556 -32.09 4.15 3.03
C THR A 556 -31.91 4.91 1.71
N LYS A 557 -30.79 5.61 1.55
CA LYS A 557 -30.42 6.43 0.39
C LYS A 557 -29.14 5.91 -0.29
N SER A 558 -28.74 4.69 -0.13
CA SER A 558 -27.56 4.11 -0.75
C SER A 558 -27.88 3.59 -2.15
N GLY A 559 -26.86 3.20 -2.85
CA GLY A 559 -26.90 2.95 -4.28
C GLY A 559 -26.10 4.05 -4.99
N PHE A 560 -26.56 4.47 -6.17
CA PHE A 560 -25.94 5.59 -6.87
C PHE A 560 -26.14 6.89 -6.08
N HIS A 561 -25.09 7.68 -5.95
CA HIS A 561 -25.14 8.99 -5.31
C HIS A 561 -25.59 10.04 -6.33
N ASP A 562 -26.89 10.25 -6.36
CA ASP A 562 -27.51 11.30 -7.19
C ASP A 562 -27.14 12.71 -6.71
N ILE A 563 -27.59 13.69 -7.46
CA ILE A 563 -27.29 15.11 -7.17
C ILE A 563 -27.84 15.57 -5.82
N ASN A 564 -28.98 15.01 -5.35
CA ASN A 564 -29.54 15.36 -4.05
C ASN A 564 -28.63 14.90 -2.92
N ARG A 565 -28.03 13.72 -3.08
CA ARG A 565 -27.09 13.19 -2.11
C ARG A 565 -25.79 14.01 -2.09
N PHE A 566 -25.31 14.47 -3.23
CA PHE A 566 -24.17 15.39 -3.30
C PHE A 566 -24.43 16.72 -2.58
N ILE A 567 -25.66 17.22 -2.62
CA ILE A 567 -26.05 18.43 -1.87
C ILE A 567 -26.02 18.19 -0.35
N THR A 568 -26.39 17.00 0.12
CA THR A 568 -26.67 16.77 1.54
C THR A 568 -25.51 16.18 2.33
N LEU A 569 -24.58 15.48 1.70
CA LEU A 569 -23.44 14.87 2.40
C LEU A 569 -22.34 15.92 2.63
N GLY A 570 -21.81 15.91 3.86
CA GLY A 570 -20.74 16.80 4.26
C GLY A 570 -19.34 16.24 3.96
N PRO A 571 -18.30 17.09 4.06
CA PRO A 571 -16.91 16.71 3.84
C PRO A 571 -16.32 15.90 4.99
N HIS A 572 -15.15 15.31 4.75
CA HIS A 572 -14.36 14.61 5.75
C HIS A 572 -13.85 15.60 6.81
N PRO A 573 -13.96 15.26 8.11
CA PRO A 573 -13.59 16.17 9.20
C PRO A 573 -12.08 16.52 9.28
N GLY A 574 -11.26 15.83 8.50
CA GLY A 574 -9.81 16.13 8.36
C GLY A 574 -9.50 17.09 7.21
N THR A 575 -10.50 17.68 6.56
CA THR A 575 -10.37 18.70 5.52
C THR A 575 -10.92 20.05 5.97
N ASP A 576 -10.59 21.11 5.26
CA ASP A 576 -11.16 22.44 5.43
C ASP A 576 -12.32 22.74 4.45
N TYR A 577 -12.84 21.70 3.79
CA TYR A 577 -13.89 21.83 2.80
C TYR A 577 -15.22 22.28 3.43
N VAL A 578 -15.91 23.20 2.75
CA VAL A 578 -17.21 23.71 3.16
C VAL A 578 -18.31 22.88 2.52
N ALA A 579 -19.25 22.37 3.31
CA ALA A 579 -20.40 21.63 2.80
C ALA A 579 -21.29 22.52 1.91
N ILE A 580 -21.95 21.94 0.90
CA ILE A 580 -22.82 22.69 -0.01
C ILE A 580 -23.93 23.46 0.74
N PRO A 581 -24.64 22.86 1.72
CA PRO A 581 -25.67 23.61 2.49
C PRO A 581 -25.11 24.82 3.24
N ASP A 582 -23.93 24.68 3.84
CA ASP A 582 -23.28 25.76 4.60
C ASP A 582 -22.84 26.91 3.67
N TYR A 583 -22.28 26.54 2.50
CA TYR A 583 -21.95 27.51 1.46
C TYR A 583 -23.19 28.30 0.99
N VAL A 584 -24.28 27.60 0.66
CA VAL A 584 -25.53 28.20 0.19
C VAL A 584 -26.14 29.14 1.22
N ASN A 585 -26.10 28.73 2.51
CA ASN A 585 -26.58 29.57 3.60
C ASN A 585 -25.72 30.83 3.75
N ALA A 586 -24.40 30.70 3.73
CA ALA A 586 -23.49 31.84 3.81
C ALA A 586 -23.74 32.85 2.66
N VAL A 587 -23.87 32.35 1.42
CA VAL A 587 -24.21 33.20 0.24
C VAL A 587 -25.55 33.91 0.41
N ALA A 588 -26.58 33.20 0.87
CA ALA A 588 -27.89 33.79 1.09
C ALA A 588 -27.88 34.88 2.18
N GLU A 589 -27.01 34.78 3.14
CA GLU A 589 -26.81 35.77 4.21
C GLU A 589 -25.80 36.86 3.86
N GLY A 590 -25.23 36.83 2.65
CA GLY A 590 -24.21 37.80 2.20
C GLY A 590 -22.87 37.64 2.93
N LYS A 591 -22.61 36.46 3.53
CA LYS A 591 -21.37 36.13 4.27
C LYS A 591 -20.37 35.40 3.37
N GLN A 592 -19.09 35.55 3.69
CA GLN A 592 -18.04 34.72 3.10
C GLN A 592 -17.86 33.44 3.96
N PRO A 593 -17.95 32.24 3.37
CA PRO A 593 -17.69 31.01 4.09
C PRO A 593 -16.19 30.90 4.46
N SER A 594 -15.89 30.31 5.61
CA SER A 594 -14.52 30.01 6.02
C SER A 594 -14.16 28.60 5.55
N GLY A 595 -13.04 28.45 4.84
CA GLY A 595 -12.56 27.20 4.28
C GLY A 595 -12.73 27.13 2.76
N THR A 596 -12.32 26.00 2.18
CA THR A 596 -12.36 25.76 0.74
C THR A 596 -13.78 25.47 0.27
N THR A 597 -14.34 26.36 -0.51
CA THR A 597 -15.74 26.31 -0.96
C THR A 597 -15.98 25.21 -2.01
N PRO A 598 -17.23 24.72 -2.20
CA PRO A 598 -17.55 23.74 -3.24
C PRO A 598 -17.15 24.21 -4.65
N ILE A 599 -17.19 25.51 -4.89
CA ILE A 599 -16.76 26.10 -6.16
C ILE A 599 -15.25 25.95 -6.36
N GLN A 600 -14.47 26.22 -5.31
CA GLN A 600 -13.02 26.03 -5.35
C GLN A 600 -12.64 24.56 -5.48
N VAL A 601 -13.32 23.64 -4.78
CA VAL A 601 -13.12 22.19 -4.94
C VAL A 601 -13.38 21.74 -6.39
N SER A 602 -14.48 22.23 -7.01
CA SER A 602 -14.76 21.97 -8.43
C SER A 602 -13.63 22.49 -9.33
N GLN A 603 -13.12 23.70 -9.07
CA GLN A 603 -12.02 24.29 -9.83
C GLN A 603 -10.71 23.52 -9.65
N GLU A 604 -10.42 23.04 -8.45
CA GLU A 604 -9.24 22.24 -8.15
C GLU A 604 -9.29 20.91 -8.92
N LEU A 605 -10.41 20.19 -8.89
CA LEU A 605 -10.61 18.96 -9.67
C LEU A 605 -10.45 19.21 -11.17
N HIS A 606 -11.00 20.32 -11.69
CA HIS A 606 -10.80 20.72 -13.08
C HIS A 606 -9.32 20.93 -13.39
N GLY A 607 -8.61 21.68 -12.54
CA GLY A 607 -7.20 22.00 -12.71
C GLY A 607 -6.32 20.76 -12.79
N HIS A 608 -6.48 19.83 -11.85
CA HIS A 608 -5.77 18.54 -11.83
C HIS A 608 -6.09 17.69 -13.06
N ALA A 609 -7.37 17.54 -13.40
CA ALA A 609 -7.78 16.75 -14.55
C ALA A 609 -7.27 17.33 -15.89
N ASP A 610 -7.41 18.65 -16.09
CA ASP A 610 -6.95 19.32 -17.30
C ASP A 610 -5.44 19.20 -17.47
N LYS A 611 -4.68 19.40 -16.41
CA LYS A 611 -3.22 19.28 -16.43
C LYS A 611 -2.77 17.87 -16.80
N ALA A 612 -3.40 16.84 -16.21
CA ALA A 612 -3.13 15.45 -16.56
C ALA A 612 -3.43 15.16 -18.03
N LEU A 613 -4.61 15.56 -18.53
CA LEU A 613 -5.01 15.34 -19.93
C LEU A 613 -4.11 16.09 -20.90
N GLN A 614 -3.79 17.36 -20.64
CA GLN A 614 -2.88 18.16 -21.48
C GLN A 614 -1.48 17.53 -21.60
N VAL A 615 -0.98 16.94 -20.54
CA VAL A 615 0.30 16.21 -20.57
C VAL A 615 0.18 14.94 -21.43
N LEU A 616 -0.83 14.12 -21.18
CA LEU A 616 -1.05 12.88 -21.92
C LEU A 616 -1.27 13.09 -23.42
N ASP A 617 -1.91 14.20 -23.80
CA ASP A 617 -2.18 14.50 -25.21
C ASP A 617 -0.92 14.89 -26.01
N ARG A 618 0.20 15.18 -25.30
CA ARG A 618 1.51 15.42 -25.92
C ARG A 618 2.34 14.15 -26.09
N PHE A 619 1.93 13.04 -25.50
CA PHE A 619 2.69 11.81 -25.57
C PHE A 619 2.66 11.24 -27.00
N PRO A 620 3.78 10.65 -27.47
CA PRO A 620 3.78 9.93 -28.74
C PRO A 620 2.84 8.71 -28.67
N LYS A 621 2.63 8.06 -29.78
CA LYS A 621 1.91 6.79 -29.80
C LYS A 621 2.67 5.77 -28.94
N VAL A 622 2.10 5.42 -27.79
CA VAL A 622 2.66 4.46 -26.82
C VAL A 622 2.47 3.05 -27.37
N THR A 623 3.56 2.28 -27.47
CA THR A 623 3.57 0.89 -27.93
C THR A 623 3.82 -0.10 -26.79
N ASP A 624 4.52 0.32 -25.75
CA ASP A 624 4.71 -0.48 -24.54
C ASP A 624 3.37 -0.75 -23.85
N LYS A 625 3.09 -2.03 -23.52
CA LYS A 625 1.81 -2.45 -22.94
C LYS A 625 1.57 -1.82 -21.57
N GLU A 626 2.58 -1.85 -20.69
CA GLU A 626 2.43 -1.33 -19.33
C GLU A 626 2.19 0.18 -19.33
N LEU A 627 2.97 0.93 -20.12
CA LEU A 627 2.82 2.37 -20.24
C LEU A 627 1.46 2.74 -20.86
N ARG A 628 1.00 1.99 -21.89
CA ARG A 628 -0.31 2.21 -22.50
C ARG A 628 -1.45 2.02 -21.49
N LEU A 629 -1.41 0.95 -20.73
CA LEU A 629 -2.41 0.68 -19.68
C LEU A 629 -2.33 1.71 -18.54
N THR A 630 -1.12 2.13 -18.18
CA THR A 630 -0.90 3.18 -17.17
C THR A 630 -1.48 4.52 -17.64
N THR A 631 -1.17 4.95 -18.85
CA THR A 631 -1.72 6.21 -19.40
C THR A 631 -3.22 6.15 -19.59
N GLY A 632 -3.78 4.97 -19.88
CA GLY A 632 -5.23 4.73 -19.89
C GLY A 632 -5.86 4.93 -18.51
N ASP A 633 -5.26 4.41 -17.45
CA ASP A 633 -5.73 4.60 -16.07
C ASP A 633 -5.65 6.07 -15.64
N ILE A 634 -4.54 6.75 -15.97
CA ILE A 634 -4.38 8.19 -15.70
C ILE A 634 -5.49 8.99 -16.41
N ARG A 635 -5.77 8.66 -17.67
CA ARG A 635 -6.84 9.30 -18.44
C ARG A 635 -8.24 9.03 -17.86
N ALA A 636 -8.49 7.79 -17.41
CA ALA A 636 -9.74 7.43 -16.74
C ALA A 636 -9.94 8.24 -15.45
N MET A 637 -8.92 8.32 -14.60
CA MET A 637 -8.95 9.12 -13.37
C MET A 637 -9.17 10.62 -13.67
N ALA A 638 -8.54 11.16 -14.71
CA ALA A 638 -8.72 12.55 -15.10
C ALA A 638 -10.16 12.84 -15.59
N TYR A 639 -10.74 11.94 -16.41
CA TYR A 639 -12.15 12.08 -16.82
C TYR A 639 -13.11 11.95 -15.63
N LEU A 640 -12.80 11.06 -14.69
CA LEU A 640 -13.55 10.94 -13.43
C LEU A 640 -13.48 12.24 -12.63
N GLY A 641 -12.31 12.89 -12.59
CA GLY A 641 -12.13 14.22 -11.97
C GLY A 641 -12.99 15.29 -12.63
N LYS A 642 -13.06 15.33 -13.96
CA LYS A 642 -13.95 16.24 -14.71
C LYS A 642 -15.43 15.97 -14.39
N TYR A 643 -15.82 14.69 -14.33
CA TYR A 643 -17.18 14.31 -13.93
C TYR A 643 -17.54 14.86 -12.55
N TYR A 644 -16.72 14.65 -11.54
CA TYR A 644 -17.00 15.14 -10.19
C TYR A 644 -16.91 16.66 -10.07
N ALA A 645 -16.00 17.29 -10.77
CA ALA A 645 -15.92 18.76 -10.82
C ALA A 645 -17.24 19.37 -11.29
N HIS A 646 -17.77 18.88 -12.41
CA HIS A 646 -19.06 19.33 -12.94
C HIS A 646 -20.24 18.93 -12.03
N LYS A 647 -20.20 17.72 -11.44
CA LYS A 647 -21.26 17.26 -10.53
C LYS A 647 -21.32 18.10 -9.26
N ILE A 648 -20.19 18.42 -8.65
CA ILE A 648 -20.12 19.29 -7.46
C ILE A 648 -20.61 20.69 -7.80
N ARG A 649 -20.19 21.24 -8.94
CA ARG A 649 -20.65 22.54 -9.40
C ARG A 649 -22.15 22.53 -9.65
N GLY A 650 -22.67 21.54 -10.36
CA GLY A 650 -24.11 21.39 -10.64
C GLY A 650 -24.94 21.23 -9.35
N ALA A 651 -24.42 20.47 -8.36
CA ALA A 651 -25.05 20.32 -7.04
C ALA A 651 -25.15 21.66 -6.31
N THR A 652 -24.06 22.43 -6.35
CA THR A 652 -24.00 23.76 -5.70
C THR A 652 -24.99 24.72 -6.35
N GLU A 653 -25.03 24.80 -7.68
CA GLU A 653 -25.97 25.65 -8.42
C GLU A 653 -27.43 25.24 -8.20
N LEU A 654 -27.72 23.92 -8.16
CA LEU A 654 -29.07 23.44 -7.86
C LEU A 654 -29.51 23.80 -6.43
N ALA A 655 -28.58 23.74 -5.47
CA ALA A 655 -28.85 24.10 -4.08
C ALA A 655 -29.11 25.63 -3.95
N LEU A 656 -28.36 26.46 -4.67
CA LEU A 656 -28.59 27.91 -4.76
C LEU A 656 -29.95 28.21 -5.40
N TYR A 657 -30.32 27.53 -6.49
CA TYR A 657 -31.65 27.66 -7.11
C TYR A 657 -32.75 27.32 -6.12
N ARG A 658 -32.67 26.19 -5.43
CA ARG A 658 -33.67 25.76 -4.43
C ARG A 658 -33.84 26.75 -3.27
N LYS A 659 -32.77 27.45 -2.91
CA LYS A 659 -32.77 28.47 -1.85
C LYS A 659 -33.38 29.80 -2.33
N ASN A 660 -32.96 30.29 -3.50
CA ASN A 660 -33.21 31.66 -3.96
C ASN A 660 -34.14 31.75 -5.19
N GLN A 661 -34.55 30.60 -5.76
CA GLN A 661 -35.45 30.52 -6.94
C GLN A 661 -34.93 31.30 -8.17
N GLY A 662 -33.61 31.46 -8.30
CA GLY A 662 -33.02 32.22 -9.41
C GLY A 662 -32.81 31.32 -10.65
N GLN A 663 -33.53 31.61 -11.75
CA GLN A 663 -33.48 30.82 -13.00
C GLN A 663 -32.07 30.60 -13.54
N THR A 664 -31.19 31.57 -13.39
CA THR A 664 -29.79 31.48 -13.81
C THR A 664 -29.03 30.32 -13.12
N HIS A 665 -29.39 30.01 -11.87
CA HIS A 665 -28.81 28.89 -11.12
C HIS A 665 -29.34 27.54 -11.61
N GLU A 666 -30.64 27.44 -11.97
CA GLU A 666 -31.20 26.23 -12.58
C GLU A 666 -30.53 25.94 -13.93
N ASP A 667 -30.45 26.98 -14.79
CA ASP A 667 -29.78 26.84 -16.11
C ASP A 667 -28.30 26.43 -15.96
N ALA A 668 -27.62 26.99 -14.97
CA ALA A 668 -26.24 26.62 -14.66
C ALA A 668 -26.13 25.15 -14.15
N ALA A 669 -27.04 24.73 -13.24
CA ALA A 669 -27.05 23.34 -12.74
C ALA A 669 -27.28 22.35 -13.88
N VAL A 670 -28.27 22.60 -14.75
CA VAL A 670 -28.57 21.74 -15.92
C VAL A 670 -27.36 21.64 -16.86
N ARG A 671 -26.70 22.76 -17.15
CA ARG A 671 -25.51 22.79 -18.01
C ARG A 671 -24.38 21.99 -17.41
N GLU A 672 -24.04 22.22 -16.13
CA GLU A 672 -22.95 21.54 -15.45
C GLU A 672 -23.22 20.03 -15.38
N LEU A 673 -24.43 19.60 -15.05
CA LEU A 673 -24.76 18.16 -14.97
C LEU A 673 -24.81 17.50 -16.36
N THR A 674 -25.11 18.24 -17.42
CA THR A 674 -24.98 17.75 -18.79
C THR A 674 -23.49 17.46 -19.12
N HIS A 675 -22.61 18.39 -18.81
CA HIS A 675 -21.16 18.16 -18.95
C HIS A 675 -20.66 17.01 -18.07
N ALA A 676 -21.18 16.88 -16.83
CA ALA A 676 -20.85 15.73 -15.99
C ALA A 676 -21.19 14.40 -16.69
N ALA A 677 -22.38 14.29 -17.30
CA ALA A 677 -22.76 13.09 -18.04
C ALA A 677 -21.86 12.82 -19.25
N GLU A 678 -21.43 13.84 -19.99
CA GLU A 678 -20.48 13.69 -21.10
C GLU A 678 -19.11 13.17 -20.63
N TYR A 679 -18.61 13.66 -19.49
CA TYR A 679 -17.35 13.16 -18.94
C TYR A 679 -17.48 11.77 -18.33
N TRP A 680 -18.63 11.41 -17.77
CA TRP A 680 -18.92 10.04 -17.37
C TRP A 680 -18.86 9.06 -18.56
N ASP A 681 -19.42 9.44 -19.70
CA ASP A 681 -19.36 8.64 -20.92
C ASP A 681 -17.90 8.44 -21.38
N ARG A 682 -17.05 9.47 -21.33
CA ARG A 682 -15.61 9.36 -21.63
C ARG A 682 -14.88 8.50 -20.66
N TYR A 683 -15.16 8.66 -19.36
CA TYR A 683 -14.59 7.87 -18.28
C TYR A 683 -14.91 6.39 -18.45
N THR A 684 -16.17 6.04 -18.60
CA THR A 684 -16.61 4.65 -18.74
C THR A 684 -16.07 4.00 -20.02
N ALA A 685 -16.03 4.72 -21.13
CA ALA A 685 -15.42 4.22 -22.37
C ALA A 685 -13.92 3.90 -22.19
N THR A 686 -13.19 4.77 -21.47
CA THR A 686 -11.77 4.56 -21.19
C THR A 686 -11.55 3.38 -20.24
N ALA A 687 -12.32 3.28 -19.16
CA ALA A 687 -12.23 2.19 -18.19
C ALA A 687 -12.59 0.84 -18.81
N LEU A 688 -13.66 0.77 -19.59
CA LEU A 688 -14.12 -0.46 -20.26
C LEU A 688 -13.19 -0.95 -21.38
N ALA A 689 -12.28 -0.12 -21.85
CA ALA A 689 -11.23 -0.57 -22.77
C ALA A 689 -10.16 -1.44 -22.07
N GLN A 690 -10.04 -1.36 -20.74
CA GLN A 690 -8.99 -2.03 -19.96
C GLN A 690 -9.52 -3.04 -18.95
N TYR A 691 -10.75 -2.85 -18.46
CA TYR A 691 -11.32 -3.64 -17.36
C TYR A 691 -12.60 -4.34 -17.75
N THR A 692 -12.81 -5.49 -17.12
CA THR A 692 -14.06 -6.26 -17.26
C THR A 692 -15.24 -5.51 -16.63
N ASN A 693 -16.45 -5.75 -17.13
CA ASN A 693 -17.69 -5.20 -16.62
C ASN A 693 -18.73 -6.33 -16.48
N PRO A 694 -19.49 -6.43 -15.39
CA PRO A 694 -19.51 -5.53 -14.24
C PRO A 694 -18.23 -5.59 -13.39
N ILE A 695 -17.95 -4.49 -12.66
CA ILE A 695 -16.82 -4.40 -11.73
C ILE A 695 -17.23 -4.89 -10.34
N LEU A 696 -16.28 -5.50 -9.64
CA LEU A 696 -16.45 -5.86 -8.24
C LEU A 696 -15.93 -4.74 -7.35
N LEU A 697 -16.82 -4.01 -6.71
CA LEU A 697 -16.46 -3.08 -5.63
C LEU A 697 -16.46 -3.81 -4.29
N ASN A 698 -15.36 -3.72 -3.58
CA ASN A 698 -15.24 -4.33 -2.27
C ASN A 698 -16.34 -3.79 -1.33
N ARG A 699 -17.01 -4.66 -0.55
CA ARG A 699 -18.11 -4.33 0.37
C ARG A 699 -19.40 -3.78 -0.26
N VAL A 700 -19.42 -3.57 -1.55
CA VAL A 700 -20.60 -3.10 -2.28
C VAL A 700 -21.19 -4.19 -3.18
N GLY A 701 -20.33 -4.92 -3.86
CA GLY A 701 -20.73 -5.97 -4.80
C GLY A 701 -20.46 -5.57 -6.24
N LEU A 702 -21.15 -6.23 -7.17
CA LEU A 702 -20.99 -5.99 -8.60
C LEU A 702 -21.69 -4.68 -9.02
N CYS A 703 -20.97 -3.82 -9.71
CA CYS A 703 -21.47 -2.59 -10.29
C CYS A 703 -21.22 -2.57 -11.80
N ASP A 704 -22.27 -2.28 -12.57
CA ASP A 704 -22.19 -2.17 -14.01
C ASP A 704 -22.04 -0.69 -14.42
N TRP A 705 -20.86 -0.31 -14.89
CA TRP A 705 -20.57 1.05 -15.33
C TRP A 705 -21.50 1.54 -16.45
N ARG A 706 -21.94 0.65 -17.36
CA ARG A 706 -22.88 1.00 -18.42
C ARG A 706 -24.28 1.28 -17.87
N ALA A 707 -24.72 0.47 -16.92
CA ALA A 707 -26.02 0.68 -16.26
C ALA A 707 -26.02 1.99 -15.44
N LEU A 708 -24.93 2.31 -14.77
CA LEU A 708 -24.77 3.55 -13.99
C LEU A 708 -24.84 4.82 -14.85
N THR A 709 -24.56 4.75 -16.15
CA THR A 709 -24.75 5.88 -17.08
C THR A 709 -26.19 6.42 -17.09
N ALA A 710 -27.17 5.54 -16.94
CA ALA A 710 -28.57 5.95 -16.85
C ALA A 710 -28.85 6.75 -15.56
N GLU A 711 -28.23 6.37 -14.44
CA GLU A 711 -28.35 7.07 -13.16
C GLU A 711 -27.70 8.45 -13.23
N VAL A 712 -26.53 8.58 -13.86
CA VAL A 712 -25.85 9.87 -14.06
C VAL A 712 -26.74 10.85 -14.85
N ARG A 713 -27.43 10.37 -15.88
CA ARG A 713 -28.33 11.19 -16.69
C ARG A 713 -29.60 11.64 -15.95
N LYS A 714 -30.04 10.90 -14.92
CA LYS A 714 -31.15 11.32 -14.07
C LYS A 714 -30.83 12.60 -13.29
N ASP A 715 -29.58 12.89 -12.97
CA ASP A 715 -29.19 14.14 -12.29
C ASP A 715 -29.63 15.38 -13.09
N VAL A 716 -29.52 15.34 -14.41
CA VAL A 716 -30.00 16.43 -15.29
C VAL A 716 -31.52 16.59 -15.20
N ALA A 717 -32.26 15.47 -15.17
CA ALA A 717 -33.71 15.49 -15.03
C ALA A 717 -34.15 16.04 -13.66
N ILE A 718 -33.43 15.66 -12.59
CA ILE A 718 -33.68 16.19 -11.24
C ILE A 718 -33.48 17.73 -11.22
N ALA A 719 -32.41 18.21 -11.86
CA ALA A 719 -32.16 19.68 -11.93
C ALA A 719 -33.23 20.42 -12.68
N ARG A 720 -33.84 19.83 -13.71
CA ARG A 720 -34.98 20.42 -14.47
C ARG A 720 -36.30 20.30 -13.73
N GLY A 721 -36.35 19.80 -12.51
CA GLY A 721 -37.60 19.57 -11.78
C GLY A 721 -38.49 18.46 -12.35
N ALA A 722 -37.99 17.65 -13.28
CA ALA A 722 -38.77 16.59 -13.94
C ALA A 722 -39.01 15.37 -13.05
N THR A 723 -38.28 15.27 -11.92
CA THR A 723 -38.43 14.23 -10.90
C THR A 723 -38.59 14.91 -9.54
N LYS A 724 -39.80 14.87 -9.00
CA LYS A 724 -40.10 15.29 -7.62
C LYS A 724 -39.78 14.14 -6.65
#